data_0184bccd92057c8b2467c112212e9eca
#
_entry.id   0184bccd92057c8b2467c112212e9eca
#
_cell.length_a   1.000
_cell.length_b   1.000
_cell.length_c   1.000
_cell.angle_alpha   90.00
_cell.angle_beta   90.00
_cell.angle_gamma   90.00
#
_symmetry.space_group_name_H-M   'P 1'
#
loop_
_entity.id
_entity.type
_entity.pdbx_description
1 polymer ?
#
loop_
_entity_poly.entity_id
_entity_poly.type
_entity_poly.pdbx_seq_one_letter_code
_entity_poly.pdbx_strand_id
1 'polypeptide(L)'
;MNLRFVSLVWCALLAGSASLKAGPAEVALGPPLRPLPTARDWPLGEPGRRWVVDAVQGLDEAPGDGSVAHPWRTLGRALGAAGPGDTILLRAGLHYGHSVVTLRATPEAPLTIRSFPGEIAVIDGGRSEFFDDPPGSWEPFPAGGDGEFRSIKSYPLETVSSEAQTSALGHFAGNMVPLHGYRIAGDLRSANEYFSLLKDGKTGEGGGIYCGPGLWHDPESGRLHVRLAHTSQTVLGKENYQGPTDPRQVRLCVATSREPALMLDGAAHVVLRGLVLRGSVGAPLVLRDCANVLLEGVTLYGGASALQVTGTRGLRCGDCAFRGLAAPWTWRGSLKYRAIESRLVSASHWSPSARGNADFEFARCEFTDSVDGVFIGGVGQVEIHHCLLDNVSDDGVFLTCNTAYDGSTRGGPVRVHHNVFSRCLSTFAFGVGHGRQKTIGESDAKQLGAGVWIYRNLFDYRQTVHYQQPGPEETAILTYGRFSGDHGSPGWEPLFIYHNTFLVHDPPWRSYYGSGTGKAMGKGTKRRILNNLFWQEQGLPGEVLPEGSPDFAADGNLHWSVGVGAAGAVSHLQRYRSGAAFPGQKWTEHDRWGDPGFLGPEDQRISASGRAVNAGVSLEKDWPEDRLLAAGDAGAPDVGMIPLDAEPWRIGIRGRLDAFGHPAGNPVAEAPVLAPFLDPAAKESERPKVALIMGYPAFDAPLWQYALEKRGAEVIPYEKTWLAPEEWQGLRAVVYNGDLTRAKMDPNRFTGNDAAAVKAFFDRGGVLLTTLGTAGQIFAGGEGKALLEELTGEPSPLGRLPAFVPTVRLPDHDWVTHLPRGGVPDWAAGKAVVPLPWSGGENLVGGEDGRTILGSRKVGRGRWIHLGWSVAASLPAGRLVSTVEGETAYEAQYQIMEKVVGSVLP
;
A
#
# COMPACT_ATOMS: atom_id res chain seq x y z
N MET A 1 44.32 -30.35 14.79
CA MET A 1 45.55 -30.35 14.02
C MET A 1 45.21 -30.29 12.58
N ASN A 2 45.57 -29.20 11.91
CA ASN A 2 45.51 -28.96 10.46
C ASN A 2 44.12 -28.64 9.79
N LEU A 3 43.74 -27.39 9.96
CA LEU A 3 42.86 -26.66 9.02
C LEU A 3 43.48 -25.27 8.75
N ARG A 4 44.72 -25.25 8.23
CA ARG A 4 45.43 -24.01 7.87
C ARG A 4 46.22 -24.12 6.56
N PHE A 5 45.68 -24.86 5.54
CA PHE A 5 46.44 -25.04 4.29
C PHE A 5 45.59 -24.94 3.02
N VAL A 6 44.39 -24.35 3.04
CA VAL A 6 43.57 -24.15 1.83
C VAL A 6 43.47 -22.69 1.39
N SER A 7 43.93 -21.74 2.20
CA SER A 7 43.80 -20.30 1.86
C SER A 7 44.97 -19.69 1.11
N LEU A 8 45.95 -20.47 0.65
CA LEU A 8 47.14 -19.92 -0.02
C LEU A 8 47.36 -20.36 -1.48
N VAL A 9 46.45 -21.09 -2.08
CA VAL A 9 46.56 -21.54 -3.47
C VAL A 9 45.66 -20.75 -4.44
N TRP A 10 44.76 -19.94 -3.97
CA TRP A 10 43.89 -19.12 -4.82
C TRP A 10 44.43 -17.74 -5.19
N CYS A 11 45.54 -17.29 -4.64
CA CYS A 11 46.14 -15.99 -4.98
C CYS A 11 47.24 -16.03 -6.07
N ALA A 12 47.50 -17.17 -6.68
CA ALA A 12 48.60 -17.31 -7.64
C ALA A 12 48.19 -17.57 -9.12
N LEU A 13 46.93 -17.56 -9.43
CA LEU A 13 46.42 -17.83 -10.80
C LEU A 13 45.69 -16.67 -11.47
N LEU A 14 45.75 -15.44 -10.92
CA LEU A 14 45.19 -14.22 -11.52
C LEU A 14 46.26 -13.18 -11.92
N ALA A 15 47.42 -13.62 -12.33
CA ALA A 15 48.44 -12.74 -12.92
C ALA A 15 48.59 -13.03 -14.42
N GLY A 16 47.67 -12.52 -15.22
CA GLY A 16 47.83 -12.63 -16.66
C GLY A 16 46.58 -12.28 -17.49
N SER A 17 45.96 -11.13 -17.24
CA SER A 17 45.12 -10.51 -18.27
C SER A 17 45.12 -8.99 -18.10
N ALA A 18 45.20 -8.33 -19.22
CA ALA A 18 45.50 -6.91 -19.39
C ALA A 18 44.67 -5.96 -18.53
N SER A 19 45.37 -5.10 -17.85
CA SER A 19 44.96 -3.95 -17.09
C SER A 19 44.05 -3.01 -17.91
N LEU A 20 42.74 -3.07 -17.65
CA LEU A 20 41.89 -1.90 -17.72
C LEU A 20 41.89 -1.28 -16.35
N LYS A 21 42.67 -0.27 -16.11
CA LYS A 21 42.60 0.60 -14.93
C LYS A 21 41.37 1.49 -15.07
N ALA A 22 40.20 0.96 -14.76
CA ALA A 22 39.18 1.75 -14.07
C ALA A 22 39.56 1.72 -12.61
N GLY A 23 39.78 2.88 -11.99
CA GLY A 23 39.88 2.96 -10.53
C GLY A 23 38.59 2.36 -9.95
N PRO A 24 38.63 1.80 -8.73
CA PRO A 24 37.42 1.30 -8.13
C PRO A 24 36.42 2.45 -8.10
N ALA A 25 35.31 2.32 -8.83
CA ALA A 25 34.15 3.15 -8.59
C ALA A 25 33.88 3.00 -7.08
N GLU A 26 33.93 4.08 -6.36
CA GLU A 26 33.55 4.12 -4.97
C GLU A 26 32.10 3.66 -4.91
N VAL A 27 31.89 2.40 -4.56
CA VAL A 27 30.56 1.82 -4.46
C VAL A 27 29.88 2.61 -3.36
N ALA A 28 28.89 3.40 -3.71
CA ALA A 28 28.08 4.14 -2.74
C ALA A 28 27.43 3.10 -1.80
N LEU A 29 27.96 2.99 -0.60
CA LEU A 29 27.68 1.93 0.34
C LEU A 29 26.37 2.11 1.11
N GLY A 30 25.51 3.03 0.71
CA GLY A 30 24.19 3.25 1.33
C GLY A 30 23.27 4.11 0.47
N PRO A 31 22.00 4.24 0.86
CA PRO A 31 21.09 5.13 0.17
C PRO A 31 21.61 6.57 0.28
N PRO A 32 21.70 7.30 -0.84
CA PRO A 32 22.22 8.66 -0.83
C PRO A 32 21.30 9.63 -0.10
N LEU A 33 21.82 10.74 0.38
CA LEU A 33 21.00 11.87 0.78
C LEU A 33 20.21 12.38 -0.42
N ARG A 34 18.93 12.64 -0.21
CA ARG A 34 18.06 13.08 -1.31
C ARG A 34 18.26 14.56 -1.59
N PRO A 35 18.24 14.97 -2.84
CA PRO A 35 18.31 16.37 -3.20
C PRO A 35 17.18 17.17 -2.56
N LEU A 36 17.50 18.37 -2.11
CA LEU A 36 16.49 19.31 -1.61
C LEU A 36 15.58 19.76 -2.76
N PRO A 37 14.33 20.13 -2.44
CA PRO A 37 13.44 20.75 -3.42
C PRO A 37 14.08 22.01 -3.99
N THR A 38 13.94 22.22 -5.29
CA THR A 38 14.45 23.41 -5.99
C THR A 38 13.29 24.29 -6.46
N ALA A 39 13.48 25.61 -6.38
CA ALA A 39 12.52 26.56 -6.90
C ALA A 39 12.24 26.33 -8.40
N ARG A 40 10.99 26.50 -8.78
CA ARG A 40 10.55 26.38 -10.17
C ARG A 40 9.85 27.64 -10.62
N ASP A 41 10.13 28.05 -11.83
CA ASP A 41 9.40 29.12 -12.48
C ASP A 41 8.19 28.54 -13.22
N TRP A 42 7.13 28.31 -12.47
CA TRP A 42 5.85 27.88 -13.04
C TRP A 42 5.17 29.09 -13.69
N PRO A 43 4.75 29.01 -14.97
CA PRO A 43 4.03 30.10 -15.61
C PRO A 43 2.76 30.45 -14.82
N LEU A 44 2.46 31.74 -14.69
CA LEU A 44 1.20 32.22 -14.14
C LEU A 44 0.16 32.27 -15.27
N GLY A 45 -0.25 31.10 -15.76
CA GLY A 45 -1.24 30.98 -16.84
C GLY A 45 -2.67 30.83 -16.35
N GLU A 46 -2.88 30.68 -15.05
CA GLU A 46 -4.21 30.44 -14.50
C GLU A 46 -5.08 31.72 -14.59
N PRO A 47 -6.31 31.61 -15.10
CA PRO A 47 -7.28 32.69 -15.02
C PRO A 47 -7.77 32.87 -13.56
N GLY A 48 -8.45 33.95 -13.28
CA GLY A 48 -9.04 34.21 -11.98
C GLY A 48 -8.21 35.14 -11.09
N ARG A 49 -8.66 35.32 -9.87
CA ARG A 49 -7.99 36.20 -8.91
C ARG A 49 -6.75 35.54 -8.33
N ARG A 50 -5.79 36.36 -7.97
CA ARG A 50 -4.55 35.91 -7.34
C ARG A 50 -4.47 36.48 -5.95
N TRP A 51 -4.30 35.58 -4.97
CA TRP A 51 -4.12 35.94 -3.57
C TRP A 51 -2.70 35.60 -3.17
N VAL A 52 -2.00 36.59 -2.61
CA VAL A 52 -0.62 36.41 -2.16
C VAL A 52 -0.59 36.24 -0.65
N VAL A 53 0.13 35.21 -0.21
CA VAL A 53 0.38 34.93 1.20
C VAL A 53 1.88 35.03 1.46
N ASP A 54 2.25 35.83 2.43
CA ASP A 54 3.63 36.00 2.89
C ASP A 54 3.66 35.83 4.42
N ALA A 55 4.24 34.72 4.88
CA ALA A 55 4.28 34.38 6.30
C ALA A 55 5.09 35.38 7.15
N VAL A 56 5.98 36.14 6.52
CA VAL A 56 6.89 37.10 7.21
C VAL A 56 6.34 38.50 7.18
N GLN A 57 5.95 38.98 6.00
CA GLN A 57 5.57 40.39 5.79
C GLN A 57 4.05 40.61 5.71
N GLY A 58 3.28 39.55 5.53
CA GLY A 58 1.84 39.61 5.36
C GLY A 58 1.07 39.99 6.65
N LEU A 59 -0.13 40.50 6.45
CA LEU A 59 -1.08 40.87 7.52
C LEU A 59 -2.46 40.29 7.17
N ASP A 60 -3.12 39.64 8.12
CA ASP A 60 -4.48 39.08 7.90
C ASP A 60 -5.59 40.15 8.11
N GLU A 61 -5.22 41.29 8.68
CA GLU A 61 -6.06 42.47 8.86
C GLU A 61 -5.58 43.61 7.99
N ALA A 62 -6.40 44.65 7.87
CA ALA A 62 -6.02 45.85 7.11
C ALA A 62 -4.66 46.42 7.55
N PRO A 63 -3.77 46.81 6.64
CA PRO A 63 -3.97 46.97 5.20
C PRO A 63 -3.84 45.70 4.34
N GLY A 64 -3.68 44.48 4.93
CA GLY A 64 -3.60 43.23 4.19
C GLY A 64 -4.88 42.98 3.38
N ASP A 65 -4.75 42.92 2.06
CA ASP A 65 -5.84 42.65 1.12
C ASP A 65 -5.59 41.45 0.20
N GLY A 66 -4.46 40.75 0.41
CA GLY A 66 -4.06 39.62 -0.39
C GLY A 66 -3.44 39.96 -1.74
N SER A 67 -3.17 41.24 -2.01
CA SER A 67 -2.42 41.65 -3.19
C SER A 67 -0.91 41.40 -3.01
N VAL A 68 -0.14 41.57 -4.08
CA VAL A 68 1.33 41.49 -4.02
C VAL A 68 1.91 42.62 -3.11
N ALA A 69 1.25 43.79 -3.07
CA ALA A 69 1.69 44.91 -2.27
C ALA A 69 1.32 44.79 -0.78
N HIS A 70 0.21 44.11 -0.50
CA HIS A 70 -0.30 43.94 0.86
C HIS A 70 -0.74 42.45 1.06
N PRO A 71 0.22 41.50 1.08
CA PRO A 71 -0.09 40.11 1.18
C PRO A 71 -0.77 39.75 2.52
N TRP A 72 -1.56 38.68 2.52
CA TRP A 72 -2.01 38.07 3.77
C TRP A 72 -0.88 37.31 4.45
N ARG A 73 -0.99 37.11 5.76
CA ARG A 73 -0.01 36.36 6.52
C ARG A 73 -0.23 34.86 6.45
N THR A 74 -1.49 34.41 6.51
CA THR A 74 -1.82 33.01 6.68
C THR A 74 -2.54 32.43 5.47
N LEU A 75 -2.22 31.16 5.18
CA LEU A 75 -2.95 30.39 4.16
C LEU A 75 -4.44 30.29 4.50
N GLY A 76 -4.78 30.13 5.79
CA GLY A 76 -6.18 30.08 6.24
C GLY A 76 -6.98 31.31 5.85
N ARG A 77 -6.38 32.49 5.93
CA ARG A 77 -7.01 33.75 5.50
C ARG A 77 -7.29 33.76 3.99
N ALA A 78 -6.33 33.30 3.20
CA ALA A 78 -6.47 33.22 1.75
C ALA A 78 -7.53 32.17 1.34
N LEU A 79 -7.55 31.02 1.99
CA LEU A 79 -8.56 29.98 1.75
C LEU A 79 -9.98 30.46 2.05
N GLY A 80 -10.15 31.27 3.10
CA GLY A 80 -11.46 31.87 3.43
C GLY A 80 -11.97 32.90 2.43
N ALA A 81 -11.09 33.40 1.54
CA ALA A 81 -11.45 34.39 0.52
C ALA A 81 -11.49 33.82 -0.90
N ALA A 82 -10.81 32.70 -1.13
CA ALA A 82 -10.67 32.11 -2.44
C ALA A 82 -11.97 31.44 -2.91
N GLY A 83 -12.23 31.57 -4.21
CA GLY A 83 -13.32 30.88 -4.91
C GLY A 83 -12.82 30.01 -6.07
N PRO A 84 -13.74 29.37 -6.80
CA PRO A 84 -13.38 28.61 -8.00
C PRO A 84 -12.63 29.47 -9.01
N GLY A 85 -11.52 28.94 -9.56
CA GLY A 85 -10.66 29.62 -10.52
C GLY A 85 -9.60 30.52 -9.89
N ASP A 86 -9.61 30.72 -8.57
CA ASP A 86 -8.61 31.55 -7.90
C ASP A 86 -7.27 30.81 -7.73
N THR A 87 -6.18 31.59 -7.66
CA THR A 87 -4.85 31.10 -7.38
C THR A 87 -4.31 31.70 -6.08
N ILE A 88 -3.90 30.88 -5.14
CA ILE A 88 -3.19 31.29 -3.92
C ILE A 88 -1.70 31.10 -4.13
N LEU A 89 -0.94 32.19 -4.06
CA LEU A 89 0.50 32.26 -4.25
C LEU A 89 1.20 32.41 -2.89
N LEU A 90 1.90 31.38 -2.47
CA LEU A 90 2.67 31.39 -1.23
C LEU A 90 4.09 31.87 -1.52
N ARG A 91 4.55 32.93 -0.82
CA ARG A 91 5.93 33.42 -0.88
C ARG A 91 6.88 32.39 -0.23
N ALA A 92 8.14 32.48 -0.59
CA ALA A 92 9.19 31.67 0.03
C ALA A 92 9.17 31.80 1.56
N GLY A 93 9.41 30.71 2.24
CA GLY A 93 9.48 30.63 3.70
C GLY A 93 8.58 29.56 4.28
N LEU A 94 8.41 29.61 5.61
CA LEU A 94 7.67 28.64 6.38
C LEU A 94 6.28 29.16 6.73
N HIS A 95 5.27 28.52 6.21
CA HIS A 95 3.87 28.81 6.53
C HIS A 95 3.41 27.79 7.57
N TYR A 96 3.52 28.18 8.85
CA TYR A 96 3.18 27.30 9.96
C TYR A 96 1.67 27.13 10.17
N GLY A 97 1.30 25.95 10.62
CA GLY A 97 -0.05 25.63 11.06
C GLY A 97 -0.72 24.54 10.22
N HIS A 98 -2.00 24.36 10.50
CA HIS A 98 -2.85 23.35 9.87
C HIS A 98 -3.92 24.08 9.05
N SER A 99 -4.05 23.71 7.79
CA SER A 99 -5.03 24.34 6.89
C SER A 99 -5.94 23.28 6.27
N VAL A 100 -7.21 23.63 6.08
CA VAL A 100 -8.22 22.75 5.48
C VAL A 100 -8.83 23.41 4.25
N VAL A 101 -8.84 22.70 3.14
CA VAL A 101 -9.47 23.09 1.88
C VAL A 101 -10.75 22.31 1.71
N THR A 102 -11.89 22.98 1.66
CA THR A 102 -13.20 22.35 1.44
C THR A 102 -13.86 22.82 0.13
N LEU A 103 -13.18 23.68 -0.63
CA LEU A 103 -13.72 24.27 -1.84
C LEU A 103 -13.96 23.21 -2.93
N ARG A 104 -15.13 23.19 -3.47
CA ARG A 104 -15.48 22.41 -4.67
C ARG A 104 -15.44 23.35 -5.89
N ALA A 105 -14.33 23.32 -6.58
CA ALA A 105 -14.15 24.01 -7.84
C ALA A 105 -14.67 23.18 -9.03
N THR A 106 -14.42 23.63 -10.26
CA THR A 106 -14.81 22.93 -11.49
C THR A 106 -13.59 22.64 -12.39
N PRO A 107 -13.69 21.79 -13.39
CA PRO A 107 -12.59 21.54 -14.33
C PRO A 107 -12.10 22.80 -15.04
N GLU A 108 -13.04 23.72 -15.37
CA GLU A 108 -12.74 24.98 -16.08
C GLU A 108 -12.20 26.07 -15.18
N ALA A 109 -12.45 25.96 -13.87
CA ALA A 109 -12.07 26.94 -12.86
C ALA A 109 -11.52 26.25 -11.59
N PRO A 110 -10.37 25.52 -11.66
CA PRO A 110 -9.79 24.85 -10.50
C PRO A 110 -9.24 25.86 -9.48
N LEU A 111 -9.26 25.47 -8.20
CA LEU A 111 -8.48 26.19 -7.19
C LEU A 111 -7.02 25.80 -7.28
N THR A 112 -6.12 26.75 -7.44
CA THR A 112 -4.68 26.49 -7.45
C THR A 112 -4.02 27.03 -6.19
N ILE A 113 -3.25 26.21 -5.46
CA ILE A 113 -2.41 26.61 -4.34
C ILE A 113 -0.97 26.29 -4.73
N ARG A 114 -0.10 27.29 -4.75
CA ARG A 114 1.23 27.09 -5.29
C ARG A 114 2.26 28.04 -4.69
N SER A 115 3.54 27.67 -4.83
CA SER A 115 4.62 28.62 -4.57
C SER A 115 4.58 29.79 -5.55
N PHE A 116 5.02 30.96 -5.07
CA PHE A 116 5.26 32.11 -5.93
C PHE A 116 6.30 31.75 -7.01
N PRO A 117 6.21 32.27 -8.24
CA PRO A 117 7.15 31.95 -9.31
C PRO A 117 8.61 32.15 -8.87
N GLY A 118 9.44 31.14 -9.13
CA GLY A 118 10.87 31.17 -8.75
C GLY A 118 11.14 31.01 -7.25
N GLU A 119 10.11 30.75 -6.42
CA GLU A 119 10.24 30.60 -4.97
C GLU A 119 9.84 29.20 -4.52
N ILE A 120 10.21 28.83 -3.29
CA ILE A 120 9.75 27.61 -2.60
C ILE A 120 9.03 28.03 -1.32
N ALA A 121 7.76 27.67 -1.25
CA ALA A 121 6.97 27.80 -0.03
C ALA A 121 6.88 26.43 0.68
N VAL A 122 7.00 26.45 1.98
CA VAL A 122 6.90 25.27 2.85
C VAL A 122 5.68 25.44 3.74
N ILE A 123 4.71 24.53 3.62
CA ILE A 123 3.61 24.42 4.57
C ILE A 123 4.06 23.44 5.66
N ASP A 124 4.18 23.94 6.89
CA ASP A 124 4.78 23.25 8.02
C ASP A 124 3.80 23.14 9.19
N GLY A 125 3.38 21.93 9.51
CA GLY A 125 2.53 21.63 10.68
C GLY A 125 3.31 21.44 11.97
N GLY A 126 4.65 21.58 11.93
CA GLY A 126 5.53 21.44 13.08
C GLY A 126 5.52 22.65 14.02
N ARG A 127 6.28 22.52 15.09
CA ARG A 127 6.48 23.57 16.08
C ARG A 127 7.57 24.52 15.61
N SER A 128 7.22 25.78 15.40
CA SER A 128 8.11 26.78 14.82
C SER A 128 9.36 27.05 15.66
N GLU A 129 9.24 27.01 16.98
CA GLU A 129 10.34 27.35 17.89
C GLU A 129 11.58 26.50 17.71
N PHE A 130 11.43 25.22 17.36
CA PHE A 130 12.58 24.32 17.16
C PHE A 130 13.37 24.62 15.87
N PHE A 131 12.73 25.33 14.96
CA PHE A 131 13.36 25.75 13.71
C PHE A 131 13.81 27.22 13.77
N ASP A 132 12.98 28.10 14.33
CA ASP A 132 13.20 29.56 14.31
C ASP A 132 14.09 30.00 15.47
N ASP A 133 14.01 29.37 16.65
CA ASP A 133 14.81 29.66 17.84
C ASP A 133 15.32 28.38 18.53
N PRO A 134 16.20 27.59 17.87
CA PRO A 134 16.76 26.41 18.50
C PRO A 134 17.44 26.65 19.85
N PRO A 135 18.23 27.74 20.05
CA PRO A 135 18.85 28.02 21.34
C PRO A 135 17.84 28.26 22.48
N GLY A 136 16.70 28.87 22.21
CA GLY A 136 15.64 29.11 23.18
C GLY A 136 14.68 27.91 23.37
N SER A 137 14.86 26.84 22.61
CA SER A 137 13.94 25.69 22.64
C SER A 137 14.45 24.48 23.42
N TRP A 138 15.76 24.35 23.59
CA TRP A 138 16.41 23.18 24.17
C TRP A 138 17.26 23.54 25.39
N GLU A 139 17.15 22.75 26.46
CA GLU A 139 18.04 22.79 27.60
C GLU A 139 18.79 21.46 27.77
N PRO A 140 20.08 21.46 28.21
CA PRO A 140 20.79 20.22 28.52
C PRO A 140 20.06 19.40 29.59
N PHE A 141 20.06 18.09 29.43
CA PHE A 141 19.43 17.16 30.38
C PHE A 141 20.40 16.07 30.85
N PRO A 142 21.37 16.39 31.72
CA PRO A 142 22.40 15.45 32.16
C PRO A 142 21.86 14.20 32.87
N ALA A 143 20.67 14.29 33.47
CA ALA A 143 20.05 13.15 34.15
C ALA A 143 19.60 12.03 33.17
N GLY A 144 19.44 12.35 31.90
CA GLY A 144 19.07 11.37 30.87
C GLY A 144 20.24 10.66 30.19
N GLY A 145 21.43 11.22 30.32
CA GLY A 145 22.66 10.69 29.73
C GLY A 145 23.45 11.75 28.96
N ASP A 146 24.63 11.34 28.48
CA ASP A 146 25.54 12.22 27.78
C ASP A 146 24.97 12.66 26.42
N GLY A 147 24.99 13.97 26.18
CA GLY A 147 24.50 14.59 24.95
C GLY A 147 22.97 14.61 24.80
N GLU A 148 22.22 14.34 25.88
CA GLU A 148 20.75 14.49 25.87
C GLU A 148 20.35 15.93 26.22
N PHE A 149 19.41 16.45 25.46
CA PHE A 149 18.71 17.71 25.70
C PHE A 149 17.20 17.44 25.81
N ARG A 150 16.49 18.35 26.45
CA ARG A 150 15.02 18.32 26.44
C ARG A 150 14.44 19.67 26.08
N SER A 151 13.20 19.66 25.63
CA SER A 151 12.47 20.89 25.32
C SER A 151 12.21 21.70 26.58
N ILE A 152 12.31 23.04 26.48
CA ILE A 152 11.98 23.97 27.58
C ILE A 152 10.48 23.94 27.86
N LYS A 153 9.65 23.79 26.82
CA LYS A 153 8.18 23.69 26.92
C LYS A 153 7.74 22.23 26.94
N SER A 154 6.54 21.98 27.47
CA SER A 154 5.83 20.72 27.36
C SER A 154 4.90 20.72 26.15
N TYR A 155 4.77 19.55 25.49
CA TYR A 155 3.94 19.32 24.31
C TYR A 155 3.10 18.08 24.57
N PRO A 156 1.82 18.21 24.90
CA PRO A 156 0.95 17.04 25.03
C PRO A 156 0.82 16.37 23.66
N LEU A 157 1.07 15.06 23.63
CA LEU A 157 0.74 14.23 22.45
C LEU A 157 -0.70 13.78 22.59
N GLU A 158 -1.44 13.87 21.50
CA GLU A 158 -2.74 13.22 21.41
C GLU A 158 -2.56 11.71 21.42
N THR A 159 -3.01 11.06 22.49
CA THR A 159 -3.01 9.61 22.58
C THR A 159 -4.11 9.03 21.68
N VAL A 160 -3.73 8.55 20.52
CA VAL A 160 -4.65 7.82 19.64
C VAL A 160 -4.28 6.34 19.68
N SER A 161 -5.05 5.54 20.41
CA SER A 161 -5.00 4.06 20.50
C SER A 161 -3.77 3.43 21.17
N SER A 162 -3.85 2.14 21.45
CA SER A 162 -2.77 1.32 22.03
C SER A 162 -1.51 1.19 21.17
N GLU A 163 -1.57 1.63 19.94
CA GLU A 163 -0.45 1.73 19.00
C GLU A 163 0.06 3.16 18.88
N ALA A 164 -0.41 4.06 19.73
CA ALA A 164 -0.05 5.46 19.65
C ALA A 164 1.47 5.62 19.78
N GLN A 165 2.01 6.22 18.79
CA GLN A 165 3.40 6.60 18.77
C GLN A 165 3.57 7.81 19.67
N THR A 166 4.35 7.63 20.68
CA THR A 166 4.62 8.67 21.67
C THR A 166 5.79 9.57 21.28
N SER A 167 6.33 9.39 20.07
CA SER A 167 7.50 10.10 19.60
C SER A 167 7.13 11.26 18.70
N ALA A 168 7.74 12.40 18.91
CA ALA A 168 7.73 13.49 17.95
C ALA A 168 8.65 13.15 16.75
N LEU A 169 8.36 13.74 15.60
CA LEU A 169 9.19 13.64 14.42
C LEU A 169 10.01 14.90 14.22
N GLY A 170 11.23 14.72 13.76
CA GLY A 170 12.08 15.83 13.39
C GLY A 170 12.88 15.56 12.12
N HIS A 171 13.19 16.62 11.41
CA HIS A 171 14.07 16.62 10.27
C HIS A 171 15.15 17.68 10.46
N PHE A 172 16.38 17.38 10.03
CA PHE A 172 17.43 18.37 10.00
C PHE A 172 17.15 19.40 8.91
N ALA A 173 17.22 20.66 9.26
CA ALA A 173 17.25 21.72 8.28
C ALA A 173 18.53 21.66 7.45
N GLY A 174 18.42 22.01 6.20
CA GLY A 174 19.54 21.97 5.25
C GLY A 174 19.67 20.63 4.51
N ASN A 175 19.73 19.51 5.20
CA ASN A 175 19.81 18.19 4.56
C ASN A 175 18.48 17.44 4.56
N MET A 176 17.51 17.86 5.35
CA MET A 176 16.20 17.21 5.48
C MET A 176 16.31 15.70 5.73
N VAL A 177 17.24 15.31 6.59
CA VAL A 177 17.42 13.93 7.02
C VAL A 177 16.47 13.67 8.18
N PRO A 178 15.69 12.60 8.16
CA PRO A 178 14.74 12.31 9.21
C PRO A 178 15.45 11.94 10.51
N LEU A 179 14.89 12.40 11.62
CA LEU A 179 15.29 11.99 12.96
C LEU A 179 14.51 10.72 13.34
N HIS A 180 15.17 9.84 14.10
CA HIS A 180 14.52 8.64 14.62
C HIS A 180 13.49 9.01 15.69
N GLY A 181 12.25 8.60 15.51
CA GLY A 181 11.19 8.77 16.50
C GLY A 181 11.21 7.65 17.52
N TYR A 182 11.89 7.83 18.64
CA TYR A 182 12.03 6.80 19.67
C TYR A 182 10.73 6.56 20.43
N ARG A 183 10.37 5.29 20.62
CA ARG A 183 9.22 4.88 21.44
C ARG A 183 9.50 4.87 22.94
N ILE A 184 10.75 4.64 23.32
CA ILE A 184 11.16 4.53 24.72
C ILE A 184 12.48 5.29 24.98
N ALA A 185 12.61 5.87 26.16
CA ALA A 185 13.81 6.59 26.59
C ALA A 185 15.07 5.70 26.58
N GLY A 186 14.92 4.41 26.92
CA GLY A 186 16.01 3.47 26.96
C GLY A 186 16.72 3.28 25.63
N ASP A 187 16.01 3.38 24.51
CA ASP A 187 16.61 3.34 23.19
C ASP A 187 17.38 4.63 22.88
N LEU A 188 16.76 5.79 23.12
CA LEU A 188 17.43 7.09 22.92
C LEU A 188 18.72 7.21 23.70
N ARG A 189 18.76 6.70 24.94
CA ARG A 189 19.87 6.81 25.90
C ARG A 189 20.92 5.70 25.77
N SER A 190 20.65 4.70 24.95
CA SER A 190 21.55 3.57 24.81
C SER A 190 22.92 3.99 24.24
N ALA A 191 23.95 3.33 24.72
CA ALA A 191 25.27 3.33 24.09
C ALA A 191 25.43 2.20 23.05
N ASN A 192 24.48 1.25 23.03
CA ASN A 192 24.48 0.14 22.08
C ASN A 192 23.77 0.55 20.79
N GLU A 193 24.45 0.40 19.67
CA GLU A 193 23.92 0.67 18.33
C GLU A 193 23.51 -0.60 17.58
N TYR A 194 23.68 -1.77 18.20
CA TYR A 194 23.48 -3.05 17.53
C TYR A 194 22.26 -3.78 18.06
N PHE A 195 21.45 -4.24 17.14
CA PHE A 195 20.27 -5.03 17.41
C PHE A 195 20.66 -6.50 17.52
N SER A 196 20.54 -7.11 18.69
CA SER A 196 20.62 -8.55 18.77
C SER A 196 19.33 -9.15 18.22
N LEU A 197 19.45 -10.04 17.24
CA LEU A 197 18.32 -10.80 16.75
C LEU A 197 17.74 -11.63 17.89
N LEU A 198 16.53 -11.31 18.22
CA LEU A 198 15.81 -12.01 19.26
C LEU A 198 15.26 -13.32 18.75
N LYS A 199 15.03 -14.22 19.67
CA LYS A 199 14.40 -15.50 19.39
C LYS A 199 13.05 -15.40 18.69
N ASP A 200 12.36 -14.26 18.81
CA ASP A 200 11.06 -13.99 18.17
C ASP A 200 11.12 -12.92 17.06
N GLY A 201 12.28 -12.32 16.85
CA GLY A 201 12.47 -11.29 15.80
C GLY A 201 11.76 -9.95 16.04
N LYS A 202 11.06 -9.75 17.15
CA LYS A 202 10.16 -8.61 17.31
C LYS A 202 10.48 -7.61 18.40
N THR A 203 10.96 -8.02 19.55
CA THR A 203 11.16 -7.11 20.67
C THR A 203 12.44 -7.37 21.42
N GLY A 204 13.30 -6.36 21.52
CA GLY A 204 14.57 -6.48 22.24
C GLY A 204 14.39 -6.71 23.72
N GLU A 205 14.50 -7.94 24.17
CA GLU A 205 14.81 -8.21 25.56
C GLU A 205 16.30 -7.90 25.92
N GLY A 206 17.06 -7.43 24.95
CA GLY A 206 18.49 -7.20 25.05
C GLY A 206 18.95 -5.79 25.42
N GLY A 207 18.07 -4.95 25.95
CA GLY A 207 18.43 -3.57 26.32
C GLY A 207 18.11 -2.55 25.23
N GLY A 208 18.38 -1.27 25.50
CA GLY A 208 18.13 -0.16 24.58
C GLY A 208 19.07 -0.19 23.37
N ILE A 209 18.58 0.35 22.24
CA ILE A 209 19.35 0.45 20.99
C ILE A 209 19.27 1.88 20.50
N TYR A 210 20.41 2.53 20.37
CA TYR A 210 20.52 3.83 19.74
C TYR A 210 20.50 3.68 18.22
N CYS A 211 19.42 4.16 17.60
CA CYS A 211 19.21 4.05 16.15
C CYS A 211 19.66 5.29 15.37
N GLY A 212 20.47 6.15 16.01
CA GLY A 212 20.92 7.43 15.45
C GLY A 212 20.19 8.64 16.01
N PRO A 213 20.50 9.83 15.51
CA PRO A 213 19.87 11.09 15.94
C PRO A 213 18.37 11.02 15.99
N GLY A 214 17.78 11.40 17.11
CA GLY A 214 16.35 11.25 17.27
C GLY A 214 15.75 11.96 18.48
N LEU A 215 14.45 11.79 18.57
CA LEU A 215 13.59 12.39 19.62
C LEU A 215 12.78 11.31 20.31
N TRP A 216 12.54 11.53 21.58
CA TRP A 216 11.60 10.79 22.41
C TRP A 216 10.68 11.77 23.13
N HIS A 217 9.41 11.48 23.19
CA HIS A 217 8.46 12.24 23.98
C HIS A 217 8.27 11.58 25.34
N ASP A 218 8.53 12.32 26.40
CA ASP A 218 8.26 11.87 27.75
C ASP A 218 6.78 12.05 28.07
N PRO A 219 6.01 10.96 28.27
CA PRO A 219 4.58 11.06 28.53
C PRO A 219 4.24 11.63 29.91
N GLU A 220 5.18 11.61 30.87
CA GLU A 220 4.97 12.11 32.22
C GLU A 220 5.12 13.65 32.28
N SER A 221 6.18 14.18 31.71
CA SER A 221 6.44 15.63 31.70
C SER A 221 5.86 16.33 30.48
N GLY A 222 5.49 15.60 29.44
CA GLY A 222 5.09 16.13 28.16
C GLY A 222 6.24 16.78 27.39
N ARG A 223 7.50 16.61 27.84
CA ARG A 223 8.65 17.21 27.18
C ARG A 223 9.23 16.30 26.10
N LEU A 224 9.81 16.93 25.10
CA LEU A 224 10.57 16.26 24.08
C LEU A 224 12.02 16.14 24.51
N HIS A 225 12.57 14.95 24.39
CA HIS A 225 13.97 14.66 24.60
C HIS A 225 14.64 14.42 23.26
N VAL A 226 15.80 14.99 23.05
CA VAL A 226 16.58 14.89 21.81
C VAL A 226 18.01 14.50 22.12
N ARG A 227 18.54 13.57 21.33
CA ARG A 227 19.96 13.21 21.33
C ARG A 227 20.45 13.12 19.90
N LEU A 228 21.48 13.88 19.58
CA LEU A 228 22.11 13.95 18.26
C LEU A 228 23.54 13.39 18.31
N ALA A 229 23.72 12.28 19.03
CA ALA A 229 25.03 11.63 19.10
C ALA A 229 25.43 11.02 17.74
N HIS A 230 26.73 11.01 17.49
CA HIS A 230 27.29 10.33 16.32
C HIS A 230 26.97 8.83 16.35
N THR A 231 26.87 8.22 15.19
CA THR A 231 26.79 6.77 15.04
C THR A 231 28.16 6.21 14.62
N SER A 232 28.42 4.98 14.99
CA SER A 232 29.72 4.34 14.77
C SER A 232 29.60 2.93 14.17
N GLN A 233 28.50 2.64 13.50
CA GLN A 233 28.28 1.35 12.86
C GLN A 233 29.31 1.10 11.76
N THR A 234 29.98 -0.03 11.81
CA THR A 234 31.04 -0.41 10.86
C THR A 234 30.57 -1.36 9.77
N VAL A 235 29.28 -1.48 9.62
CA VAL A 235 28.67 -2.43 8.69
C VAL A 235 28.63 -1.84 7.28
N LEU A 236 28.99 -2.64 6.28
CA LEU A 236 28.93 -2.26 4.87
C LEU A 236 27.56 -1.68 4.45
N GLY A 237 27.58 -0.65 3.66
CA GLY A 237 26.40 0.00 3.15
C GLY A 237 25.73 0.96 4.13
N LYS A 238 26.38 1.34 5.20
CA LYS A 238 25.91 2.33 6.17
C LYS A 238 26.77 3.57 6.17
N GLU A 239 26.12 4.71 6.06
CA GLU A 239 26.72 5.98 6.43
C GLU A 239 26.43 6.29 7.89
N ASN A 240 27.45 6.76 8.61
CA ASN A 240 27.30 7.17 9.99
C ASN A 240 26.93 8.65 10.08
N TYR A 241 26.13 8.99 11.09
CA TYR A 241 25.87 10.37 11.42
C TYR A 241 27.11 11.02 12.06
N GLN A 242 27.60 12.09 11.48
CA GLN A 242 28.76 12.86 11.93
C GLN A 242 28.43 14.37 12.05
N GLY A 243 27.15 14.72 12.09
CA GLY A 243 26.68 16.09 12.16
C GLY A 243 26.79 16.73 13.57
N PRO A 244 26.21 17.93 13.77
CA PRO A 244 26.17 18.59 15.07
C PRO A 244 25.49 17.74 16.15
N THR A 245 26.07 17.74 17.36
CA THR A 245 25.51 16.98 18.51
C THR A 245 24.69 17.85 19.45
N ASP A 246 24.78 19.17 19.35
CA ASP A 246 24.01 20.13 20.13
C ASP A 246 22.78 20.61 19.31
N PRO A 247 21.55 20.28 19.71
CA PRO A 247 20.34 20.65 18.99
C PRO A 247 20.10 22.17 18.96
N ARG A 248 20.74 22.94 19.82
CA ARG A 248 20.64 24.40 19.81
C ARG A 248 21.37 25.05 18.64
N GLN A 249 22.21 24.28 17.95
CA GLN A 249 22.95 24.70 16.75
C GLN A 249 22.28 24.23 15.46
N VAL A 250 21.16 23.51 15.55
CA VAL A 250 20.51 22.86 14.41
C VAL A 250 19.05 23.28 14.34
N ARG A 251 18.61 23.70 13.18
CA ARG A 251 17.19 23.97 12.91
C ARG A 251 16.48 22.63 12.66
N LEU A 252 15.55 22.29 13.53
CA LEU A 252 14.79 21.05 13.44
C LEU A 252 13.33 21.32 13.09
N CYS A 253 12.79 20.62 12.11
CA CYS A 253 11.34 20.51 11.94
C CYS A 253 10.84 19.42 12.90
N VAL A 254 10.10 19.80 13.91
CA VAL A 254 9.60 18.89 14.95
C VAL A 254 8.08 18.91 14.97
N ALA A 255 7.46 17.75 14.76
CA ALA A 255 6.04 17.56 14.86
C ALA A 255 5.63 16.89 16.19
N THR A 256 4.56 17.37 16.79
CA THR A 256 3.97 16.82 18.02
C THR A 256 2.50 16.44 17.84
N SER A 257 1.94 16.63 16.65
CA SER A 257 0.55 16.32 16.31
C SER A 257 0.48 15.43 15.06
N ARG A 258 -0.59 14.62 14.99
CA ARG A 258 -0.94 13.87 13.78
C ARG A 258 -1.73 14.69 12.77
N GLU A 259 -2.14 15.90 13.13
CA GLU A 259 -2.84 16.78 12.19
C GLU A 259 -1.98 17.03 10.95
N PRO A 260 -2.57 16.99 9.76
CA PRO A 260 -1.86 17.29 8.52
C PRO A 260 -1.52 18.79 8.44
N ALA A 261 -0.40 19.13 7.83
CA ALA A 261 -0.10 20.52 7.51
C ALA A 261 -1.14 21.11 6.53
N LEU A 262 -1.59 20.27 5.60
CA LEU A 262 -2.69 20.62 4.69
C LEU A 262 -3.64 19.42 4.55
N MET A 263 -4.93 19.70 4.68
CA MET A 263 -5.99 18.73 4.44
C MET A 263 -6.91 19.25 3.33
N LEU A 264 -7.20 18.38 2.36
CA LEU A 264 -8.29 18.59 1.43
C LEU A 264 -9.45 17.69 1.88
N ASP A 265 -10.60 18.29 2.21
CA ASP A 265 -11.75 17.58 2.77
C ASP A 265 -13.01 17.87 1.94
N GLY A 266 -13.47 16.88 1.21
CA GLY A 266 -14.59 17.04 0.28
C GLY A 266 -14.31 17.99 -0.90
N ALA A 267 -13.06 18.40 -1.08
CA ALA A 267 -12.66 19.35 -2.12
C ALA A 267 -12.69 18.72 -3.51
N ALA A 268 -12.88 19.58 -4.53
CA ALA A 268 -12.87 19.12 -5.90
C ALA A 268 -12.12 20.11 -6.82
N HIS A 269 -11.40 19.53 -7.81
CA HIS A 269 -10.61 20.30 -8.80
C HIS A 269 -9.63 21.25 -8.15
N VAL A 270 -8.76 20.69 -7.31
CA VAL A 270 -7.69 21.40 -6.60
C VAL A 270 -6.33 21.05 -7.21
N VAL A 271 -5.53 22.06 -7.45
CA VAL A 271 -4.15 21.94 -7.93
C VAL A 271 -3.20 22.41 -6.83
N LEU A 272 -2.30 21.55 -6.40
CA LEU A 272 -1.16 21.89 -5.55
C LEU A 272 0.11 21.87 -6.40
N ARG A 273 0.87 22.96 -6.44
CA ARG A 273 2.00 23.05 -7.36
C ARG A 273 3.25 23.64 -6.71
N GLY A 274 4.37 22.94 -6.82
CA GLY A 274 5.69 23.43 -6.41
C GLY A 274 5.82 23.73 -4.92
N LEU A 275 5.11 23.00 -4.08
CA LEU A 275 5.06 23.18 -2.63
C LEU A 275 5.90 22.11 -1.91
N VAL A 276 6.35 22.45 -0.72
CA VAL A 276 6.88 21.48 0.24
C VAL A 276 5.91 21.39 1.42
N LEU A 277 5.53 20.17 1.81
CA LEU A 277 4.70 19.92 2.98
C LEU A 277 5.43 19.00 3.95
N ARG A 278 5.41 19.36 5.25
CA ARG A 278 6.09 18.61 6.30
C ARG A 278 5.45 18.86 7.67
N GLY A 279 6.02 18.29 8.72
CA GLY A 279 5.67 18.66 10.10
C GLY A 279 4.40 17.99 10.62
N SER A 280 4.18 16.72 10.30
CA SER A 280 3.11 15.89 10.89
C SER A 280 3.66 14.55 11.38
N VAL A 281 3.24 14.09 12.54
CA VAL A 281 3.49 12.70 12.99
C VAL A 281 2.67 11.71 12.15
N GLY A 282 1.53 12.13 11.65
CA GLY A 282 0.69 11.38 10.71
C GLY A 282 1.14 11.52 9.26
N ALA A 283 0.41 12.29 8.47
CA ALA A 283 0.73 12.64 7.10
C ALA A 283 0.66 14.15 6.92
N PRO A 284 1.66 14.79 6.30
CA PRO A 284 1.61 16.23 6.05
C PRO A 284 0.53 16.64 5.07
N LEU A 285 0.10 15.75 4.19
CA LEU A 285 -1.01 15.94 3.26
C LEU A 285 -2.03 14.81 3.41
N VAL A 286 -3.28 15.18 3.62
CA VAL A 286 -4.41 14.27 3.69
C VAL A 286 -5.48 14.68 2.67
N LEU A 287 -5.92 13.73 1.85
CA LEU A 287 -7.04 13.88 0.94
C LEU A 287 -8.20 13.02 1.46
N ARG A 288 -9.33 13.61 1.75
CA ARG A 288 -10.55 12.93 2.20
C ARG A 288 -11.74 13.32 1.34
N ASP A 289 -12.39 12.34 0.73
CA ASP A 289 -13.60 12.50 -0.07
C ASP A 289 -13.47 13.55 -1.18
N CYS A 290 -12.30 13.62 -1.80
CA CYS A 290 -11.95 14.58 -2.82
C CYS A 290 -12.27 14.07 -4.24
N ALA A 291 -12.32 15.01 -5.18
CA ALA A 291 -12.43 14.70 -6.59
C ALA A 291 -11.45 15.54 -7.43
N ASN A 292 -10.73 14.88 -8.34
CA ASN A 292 -9.86 15.54 -9.33
C ASN A 292 -8.81 16.46 -8.69
N VAL A 293 -7.90 15.86 -7.95
CA VAL A 293 -6.77 16.56 -7.30
C VAL A 293 -5.50 16.37 -8.12
N LEU A 294 -4.81 17.45 -8.44
CA LEU A 294 -3.52 17.46 -9.12
C LEU A 294 -2.43 17.94 -8.15
N LEU A 295 -1.43 17.08 -7.95
CA LEU A 295 -0.17 17.43 -7.28
C LEU A 295 0.92 17.50 -8.35
N GLU A 296 1.60 18.63 -8.46
CA GLU A 296 2.62 18.86 -9.48
C GLU A 296 3.88 19.47 -8.88
N GLY A 297 4.98 18.73 -8.91
CA GLY A 297 6.24 19.19 -8.30
C GLY A 297 6.18 19.39 -6.79
N VAL A 298 5.35 18.64 -6.10
CA VAL A 298 5.17 18.71 -4.64
C VAL A 298 6.15 17.78 -3.95
N THR A 299 6.80 18.24 -2.89
CA THR A 299 7.64 17.41 -2.03
C THR A 299 6.97 17.20 -0.68
N LEU A 300 6.80 15.95 -0.28
CA LEU A 300 6.17 15.54 0.97
C LEU A 300 7.22 14.86 1.86
N TYR A 301 7.53 15.46 3.01
CA TYR A 301 8.33 14.80 4.05
C TYR A 301 7.38 14.16 5.07
N GLY A 302 7.26 12.85 4.99
CA GLY A 302 6.25 12.09 5.71
C GLY A 302 6.54 11.91 7.20
N GLY A 303 5.48 11.64 7.92
CA GLY A 303 5.47 11.00 9.21
C GLY A 303 5.16 9.51 9.05
N ALA A 304 4.09 9.04 9.69
CA ALA A 304 3.58 7.67 9.46
C ALA A 304 3.16 7.45 7.99
N SER A 305 2.82 8.52 7.28
CA SER A 305 2.67 8.51 5.82
C SER A 305 3.17 9.82 5.24
N ALA A 306 3.59 9.85 3.97
CA ALA A 306 3.82 11.11 3.27
C ALA A 306 2.52 11.65 2.67
N LEU A 307 1.68 10.77 2.14
CA LEU A 307 0.35 11.10 1.63
C LEU A 307 -0.66 10.07 2.16
N GLN A 308 -1.76 10.56 2.71
CA GLN A 308 -2.91 9.73 3.07
C GLN A 308 -4.11 10.11 2.20
N VAL A 309 -4.76 9.09 1.63
CA VAL A 309 -5.88 9.28 0.70
C VAL A 309 -7.04 8.39 1.07
N THR A 310 -8.21 8.97 1.22
CA THR A 310 -9.44 8.25 1.53
C THR A 310 -10.61 8.82 0.73
N GLY A 311 -11.45 7.96 0.15
CA GLY A 311 -12.66 8.37 -0.56
C GLY A 311 -12.43 9.27 -1.79
N THR A 312 -11.22 9.33 -2.33
CA THR A 312 -10.83 10.27 -3.38
C THR A 312 -10.93 9.63 -4.77
N ARG A 313 -11.50 10.37 -5.72
CA ARG A 313 -11.60 9.98 -7.13
C ARG A 313 -10.89 10.98 -8.02
N GLY A 314 -9.98 10.48 -8.84
CA GLY A 314 -9.12 11.33 -9.66
C GLY A 314 -7.99 11.96 -8.85
N LEU A 315 -6.84 11.31 -8.83
CA LEU A 315 -5.61 11.84 -8.26
C LEU A 315 -4.52 11.75 -9.31
N ARG A 316 -3.88 12.88 -9.60
CA ARG A 316 -2.71 12.93 -10.47
C ARG A 316 -1.53 13.49 -9.67
N CYS A 317 -0.43 12.76 -9.65
CA CYS A 317 0.84 13.18 -9.04
C CYS A 317 1.92 13.20 -10.11
N GLY A 318 2.35 14.37 -10.50
CA GLY A 318 3.42 14.55 -11.48
C GLY A 318 4.66 15.20 -10.87
N ASP A 319 5.85 14.64 -11.14
CA ASP A 319 7.11 15.21 -10.65
C ASP A 319 7.16 15.43 -9.13
N CYS A 320 6.51 14.58 -8.33
CA CYS A 320 6.42 14.69 -6.88
C CYS A 320 7.47 13.84 -6.17
N ALA A 321 7.90 14.30 -4.99
CA ALA A 321 8.79 13.55 -4.11
C ALA A 321 8.07 13.15 -2.83
N PHE A 322 8.04 11.86 -2.55
CA PHE A 322 7.54 11.28 -1.31
C PHE A 322 8.73 10.76 -0.52
N ARG A 323 9.03 11.37 0.61
CA ARG A 323 10.18 11.09 1.47
C ARG A 323 9.72 10.49 2.78
N GLY A 324 10.24 9.33 3.14
CA GLY A 324 9.93 8.63 4.38
C GLY A 324 10.90 8.97 5.52
N LEU A 325 10.99 8.07 6.49
CA LEU A 325 11.71 8.27 7.75
C LEU A 325 13.03 7.52 7.85
N ALA A 326 13.50 6.90 6.77
CA ALA A 326 14.76 6.19 6.76
C ALA A 326 15.93 7.14 6.49
N ALA A 327 16.71 7.43 7.52
CA ALA A 327 18.01 8.09 7.35
C ALA A 327 19.05 7.08 6.82
N PRO A 328 20.19 7.52 6.26
CA PRO A 328 21.20 6.64 5.69
C PRO A 328 21.74 5.59 6.69
N TRP A 329 21.73 5.89 7.98
CA TRP A 329 22.17 4.99 9.06
C TRP A 329 21.07 4.11 9.66
N THR A 330 19.82 4.18 9.17
CA THR A 330 18.72 3.40 9.74
C THR A 330 18.51 2.06 9.06
N TRP A 331 18.05 1.10 9.83
CA TRP A 331 17.72 -0.26 9.38
C TRP A 331 16.22 -0.50 9.47
N ARG A 332 15.70 -1.41 8.66
CA ARG A 332 14.28 -1.81 8.72
C ARG A 332 13.86 -2.20 10.12
N GLY A 333 14.68 -3.00 10.80
CA GLY A 333 14.39 -3.45 12.16
C GLY A 333 14.25 -2.29 13.15
N SER A 334 15.10 -1.26 13.06
CA SER A 334 14.98 -0.07 13.90
C SER A 334 13.73 0.76 13.56
N LEU A 335 13.41 0.94 12.31
CA LEU A 335 12.21 1.68 11.91
C LEU A 335 10.93 0.93 12.25
N LYS A 336 10.82 -0.33 11.86
CA LYS A 336 9.56 -1.10 12.00
C LYS A 336 9.23 -1.43 13.45
N TYR A 337 10.23 -1.73 14.26
CA TYR A 337 10.01 -2.24 15.62
C TYR A 337 10.33 -1.24 16.73
N ARG A 338 11.16 -0.24 16.46
CA ARG A 338 11.67 0.72 17.46
C ARG A 338 11.23 2.16 17.22
N ALA A 339 10.63 2.46 16.08
CA ALA A 339 10.14 3.78 15.71
C ALA A 339 8.71 3.72 15.14
N ILE A 340 8.34 4.78 14.45
CA ILE A 340 7.12 4.89 13.68
C ILE A 340 7.27 4.09 12.40
N GLU A 341 6.44 3.08 12.21
CA GLU A 341 6.33 2.42 10.92
C GLU A 341 5.80 3.43 9.90
N SER A 342 6.58 3.66 8.84
CA SER A 342 6.25 4.66 7.82
C SER A 342 5.93 4.02 6.48
N ARG A 343 5.01 4.64 5.77
CA ARG A 343 4.69 4.35 4.37
C ARG A 343 4.60 5.64 3.58
N LEU A 344 4.89 5.59 2.29
CA LEU A 344 4.93 6.80 1.48
C LEU A 344 3.54 7.23 1.03
N VAL A 345 2.72 6.29 0.55
CA VAL A 345 1.31 6.55 0.22
C VAL A 345 0.43 5.56 0.96
N SER A 346 -0.58 6.06 1.65
CA SER A 346 -1.57 5.25 2.35
C SER A 346 -2.95 5.45 1.73
N ALA A 347 -3.30 4.56 0.80
CA ALA A 347 -4.62 4.50 0.14
C ALA A 347 -5.13 3.05 0.09
N SER A 348 -4.82 2.26 1.10
CA SER A 348 -5.08 0.83 1.14
C SER A 348 -6.51 0.49 1.56
N HIS A 349 -7.00 -0.62 1.06
CA HIS A 349 -8.30 -1.21 1.37
C HIS A 349 -8.50 -1.65 2.83
N TRP A 350 -7.45 -1.62 3.64
CA TRP A 350 -7.59 -1.82 5.08
C TRP A 350 -8.42 -0.72 5.74
N SER A 351 -8.57 0.42 5.08
CA SER A 351 -9.55 1.43 5.43
C SER A 351 -10.82 1.25 4.59
N PRO A 352 -12.01 1.26 5.18
CA PRO A 352 -13.28 1.20 4.47
C PRO A 352 -13.41 2.28 3.40
N SER A 353 -12.91 3.46 3.69
CA SER A 353 -12.92 4.60 2.77
C SER A 353 -12.03 4.42 1.53
N ALA A 354 -11.09 3.45 1.54
CA ALA A 354 -10.29 3.15 0.35
C ALA A 354 -11.14 2.74 -0.86
N ARG A 355 -12.35 2.24 -0.66
CA ARG A 355 -13.25 1.89 -1.76
C ARG A 355 -13.67 3.07 -2.62
N GLY A 356 -13.74 4.24 -2.06
CA GLY A 356 -14.01 5.45 -2.81
C GLY A 356 -12.85 5.87 -3.70
N ASN A 357 -11.66 5.33 -3.47
CA ASN A 357 -10.46 5.68 -4.19
C ASN A 357 -10.47 5.06 -5.59
N ALA A 358 -10.32 5.89 -6.61
CA ALA A 358 -10.25 5.44 -8.01
C ALA A 358 -9.54 6.47 -8.89
N ASP A 359 -9.02 6.03 -10.02
CA ASP A 359 -8.41 6.88 -11.03
C ASP A 359 -7.19 7.64 -10.49
N PHE A 360 -6.16 6.86 -10.09
CA PHE A 360 -4.89 7.40 -9.60
C PHE A 360 -3.79 7.25 -10.65
N GLU A 361 -2.99 8.29 -10.83
CA GLU A 361 -1.80 8.27 -11.64
C GLU A 361 -0.63 8.91 -10.89
N PHE A 362 0.50 8.21 -10.87
CA PHE A 362 1.77 8.69 -10.37
C PHE A 362 2.78 8.66 -11.51
N ALA A 363 3.21 9.82 -11.97
CA ALA A 363 4.11 9.97 -13.10
C ALA A 363 5.37 10.72 -12.70
N ARG A 364 6.54 10.17 -13.02
CA ARG A 364 7.85 10.80 -12.73
C ARG A 364 8.04 11.18 -11.27
N CYS A 365 7.46 10.41 -10.37
CA CYS A 365 7.58 10.61 -8.94
C CYS A 365 8.78 9.86 -8.37
N GLU A 366 9.21 10.27 -7.18
CA GLU A 366 10.21 9.58 -6.39
C GLU A 366 9.61 9.18 -5.04
N PHE A 367 9.67 7.89 -4.75
CA PHE A 367 9.21 7.27 -3.51
C PHE A 367 10.42 6.69 -2.80
N THR A 368 10.88 7.32 -1.71
CA THR A 368 12.16 6.94 -1.11
C THR A 368 12.16 6.93 0.40
N ASP A 369 13.05 6.09 0.94
CA ASP A 369 13.49 6.14 2.34
C ASP A 369 12.39 5.82 3.34
N SER A 370 11.76 4.65 3.20
CA SER A 370 10.63 4.24 4.03
C SER A 370 10.70 2.76 4.40
N VAL A 371 9.89 2.36 5.36
CA VAL A 371 9.60 0.94 5.58
C VAL A 371 8.75 0.44 4.42
N ASP A 372 7.59 1.02 4.21
CA ASP A 372 6.66 0.69 3.14
C ASP A 372 6.58 1.81 2.10
N GLY A 373 6.30 1.45 0.86
CA GLY A 373 6.17 2.38 -0.26
C GLY A 373 4.73 2.81 -0.53
N VAL A 374 4.17 2.38 -1.65
CA VAL A 374 2.88 2.82 -2.18
C VAL A 374 1.79 1.79 -1.89
N PHE A 375 0.94 2.06 -0.92
CA PHE A 375 -0.18 1.22 -0.52
C PHE A 375 -1.45 1.68 -1.24
N ILE A 376 -1.81 0.99 -2.30
CA ILE A 376 -2.94 1.30 -3.20
C ILE A 376 -3.95 0.15 -3.33
N GLY A 377 -3.92 -0.77 -2.39
CA GLY A 377 -4.89 -1.86 -2.40
C GLY A 377 -6.32 -1.37 -2.27
N GLY A 378 -7.21 -1.84 -3.14
CA GLY A 378 -8.60 -1.41 -3.18
C GLY A 378 -8.86 -0.13 -3.97
N VAL A 379 -7.85 0.47 -4.57
CA VAL A 379 -7.99 1.61 -5.49
C VAL A 379 -8.36 1.09 -6.87
N GLY A 380 -9.43 1.60 -7.44
CA GLY A 380 -9.84 1.29 -8.80
C GLY A 380 -9.06 2.10 -9.81
N GLN A 381 -8.49 1.45 -10.81
CA GLN A 381 -7.66 2.04 -11.86
C GLN A 381 -6.49 2.87 -11.32
N VAL A 382 -5.32 2.28 -11.40
CA VAL A 382 -4.06 2.90 -10.95
C VAL A 382 -3.02 2.81 -12.04
N GLU A 383 -2.26 3.88 -12.23
CA GLU A 383 -1.12 3.91 -13.11
C GLU A 383 0.10 4.49 -12.37
N ILE A 384 1.21 3.75 -12.35
CA ILE A 384 2.48 4.16 -11.75
C ILE A 384 3.54 4.04 -12.85
N HIS A 385 4.09 5.16 -13.29
CA HIS A 385 5.02 5.12 -14.40
C HIS A 385 6.10 6.21 -14.34
N HIS A 386 7.25 5.88 -14.92
CA HIS A 386 8.43 6.76 -14.97
C HIS A 386 8.90 7.21 -13.57
N CYS A 387 8.60 6.41 -12.56
CA CYS A 387 8.89 6.68 -11.17
C CYS A 387 10.15 5.95 -10.71
N LEU A 388 10.78 6.50 -9.67
CA LEU A 388 11.80 5.81 -8.88
C LEU A 388 11.19 5.36 -7.56
N LEU A 389 11.35 4.09 -7.23
CA LEU A 389 11.16 3.56 -5.88
C LEU A 389 12.51 3.09 -5.36
N ASP A 390 13.01 3.70 -4.30
CA ASP A 390 14.35 3.41 -3.80
C ASP A 390 14.43 3.45 -2.28
N ASN A 391 15.15 2.48 -1.69
CA ASN A 391 15.33 2.34 -0.26
C ASN A 391 14.00 2.17 0.49
N VAL A 392 13.22 1.18 0.04
CA VAL A 392 12.00 0.73 0.70
C VAL A 392 12.29 -0.63 1.35
N SER A 393 12.37 -0.64 2.66
CA SER A 393 12.93 -1.76 3.41
C SER A 393 11.93 -2.87 3.74
N ASP A 394 10.68 -2.76 3.29
CA ASP A 394 9.65 -3.80 3.29
C ASP A 394 8.95 -3.87 1.93
N ASP A 395 7.72 -3.42 1.79
CA ASP A 395 6.93 -3.56 0.57
C ASP A 395 6.98 -2.29 -0.31
N GLY A 396 7.50 -2.40 -1.53
CA GLY A 396 7.60 -1.27 -2.46
C GLY A 396 6.23 -0.77 -2.93
N VAL A 397 5.44 -1.65 -3.54
CA VAL A 397 4.06 -1.36 -3.93
C VAL A 397 3.15 -2.44 -3.37
N PHE A 398 2.23 -2.05 -2.53
CA PHE A 398 1.24 -2.95 -1.97
C PHE A 398 -0.02 -2.92 -2.83
N LEU A 399 -0.19 -3.96 -3.64
CA LEU A 399 -1.35 -4.21 -4.47
C LEU A 399 -2.24 -5.20 -3.74
N THR A 400 -3.47 -4.85 -3.52
CA THR A 400 -4.41 -5.82 -2.99
C THR A 400 -5.40 -6.22 -4.05
N CYS A 401 -5.89 -7.37 -3.82
CA CYS A 401 -6.80 -8.00 -4.75
C CYS A 401 -8.14 -7.28 -4.94
N ASN A 402 -8.46 -6.30 -4.20
CA ASN A 402 -9.72 -5.59 -4.36
C ASN A 402 -9.81 -4.74 -5.63
N THR A 403 -8.69 -4.48 -6.27
CA THR A 403 -8.67 -3.77 -7.55
C THR A 403 -9.19 -4.60 -8.71
N ALA A 404 -9.15 -5.91 -8.60
CA ALA A 404 -9.55 -6.82 -9.69
C ALA A 404 -10.99 -7.33 -9.57
N TYR A 405 -11.67 -7.05 -8.46
CA TYR A 405 -13.00 -7.59 -8.27
C TYR A 405 -14.13 -6.86 -8.85
N ASP A 406 -13.86 -5.71 -9.09
CA ASP A 406 -14.88 -4.85 -9.52
C ASP A 406 -15.11 -5.15 -11.01
N GLY A 407 -15.76 -6.24 -11.34
CA GLY A 407 -16.36 -6.45 -12.65
C GLY A 407 -17.31 -5.29 -13.03
N SER A 408 -17.42 -4.30 -12.17
CA SER A 408 -17.99 -3.02 -12.37
C SER A 408 -16.97 -2.04 -12.94
N THR A 409 -17.47 -0.95 -13.50
CA THR A 409 -16.72 0.19 -14.04
C THR A 409 -15.73 0.88 -13.08
N ARG A 410 -15.61 0.43 -11.82
CA ARG A 410 -14.69 0.98 -10.82
C ARG A 410 -13.36 0.26 -10.78
N GLY A 411 -13.30 -1.00 -11.19
CA GLY A 411 -12.09 -1.78 -11.25
C GLY A 411 -11.36 -1.58 -12.55
N GLY A 412 -10.73 -0.46 -12.72
CA GLY A 412 -9.79 -0.27 -13.80
C GLY A 412 -8.53 -1.08 -13.59
N PRO A 413 -7.71 -1.29 -14.63
CA PRO A 413 -6.45 -2.00 -14.53
C PRO A 413 -5.47 -1.28 -13.60
N VAL A 414 -4.64 -2.04 -12.92
CA VAL A 414 -3.43 -1.53 -12.28
C VAL A 414 -2.28 -1.68 -13.25
N ARG A 415 -1.64 -0.58 -13.62
CA ARG A 415 -0.51 -0.55 -14.52
C ARG A 415 0.72 0.00 -13.78
N VAL A 416 1.80 -0.76 -13.81
CA VAL A 416 3.08 -0.37 -13.24
C VAL A 416 4.14 -0.54 -14.32
N HIS A 417 4.61 0.57 -14.89
CA HIS A 417 5.46 0.49 -16.07
C HIS A 417 6.48 1.62 -16.17
N HIS A 418 7.57 1.36 -16.89
CA HIS A 418 8.63 2.35 -17.13
C HIS A 418 9.22 2.91 -15.82
N ASN A 419 9.22 2.13 -14.75
CA ASN A 419 9.74 2.54 -13.45
C ASN A 419 11.11 1.91 -13.19
N VAL A 420 11.81 2.49 -12.22
CA VAL A 420 13.01 1.91 -11.63
C VAL A 420 12.73 1.57 -10.17
N PHE A 421 13.01 0.33 -9.82
CA PHE A 421 12.97 -0.17 -8.46
C PHE A 421 14.38 -0.53 -8.02
N SER A 422 14.86 0.10 -6.97
CA SER A 422 16.18 -0.14 -6.39
C SER A 422 16.08 -0.26 -4.88
N ARG A 423 16.85 -1.15 -4.27
CA ARG A 423 16.85 -1.36 -2.82
C ARG A 423 15.44 -1.50 -2.20
N CYS A 424 14.56 -2.20 -2.88
CA CYS A 424 13.25 -2.59 -2.36
C CYS A 424 13.33 -4.03 -1.86
N LEU A 425 13.02 -4.29 -0.57
CA LEU A 425 13.06 -5.64 -0.02
C LEU A 425 12.09 -6.56 -0.75
N SER A 426 10.86 -6.14 -0.87
CA SER A 426 9.83 -6.76 -1.68
C SER A 426 9.28 -5.70 -2.61
N THR A 427 9.53 -5.82 -3.92
CA THR A 427 9.03 -4.79 -4.85
C THR A 427 7.51 -4.75 -4.84
N PHE A 428 6.86 -5.91 -4.85
CA PHE A 428 5.42 -6.03 -4.79
C PHE A 428 4.98 -6.89 -3.60
N ALA A 429 4.05 -6.38 -2.83
CA ALA A 429 3.26 -7.16 -1.90
C ALA A 429 1.83 -7.27 -2.46
N PHE A 430 1.40 -8.50 -2.65
CA PHE A 430 0.05 -8.78 -3.10
C PHE A 430 -0.81 -9.13 -1.89
N GLY A 431 -1.64 -8.20 -1.47
CA GLY A 431 -2.57 -8.44 -0.38
C GLY A 431 -3.61 -9.49 -0.75
N VAL A 432 -3.73 -10.50 0.09
CA VAL A 432 -4.66 -11.59 -0.13
C VAL A 432 -5.85 -11.43 0.81
N GLY A 433 -7.02 -11.26 0.24
CA GLY A 433 -8.23 -11.61 0.97
C GLY A 433 -8.21 -13.12 1.19
N HIS A 434 -7.90 -13.55 2.42
CA HIS A 434 -7.96 -14.97 2.77
C HIS A 434 -9.33 -15.52 2.36
N GLY A 435 -9.34 -16.57 1.61
CA GLY A 435 -10.57 -17.25 1.19
C GLY A 435 -11.01 -16.98 -0.26
N ARG A 436 -10.63 -15.87 -0.87
CA ARG A 436 -11.02 -15.57 -2.25
C ARG A 436 -10.33 -16.43 -3.30
N GLN A 437 -9.13 -16.89 -3.01
CA GLN A 437 -8.36 -17.74 -3.94
C GLN A 437 -9.10 -18.98 -4.44
N LYS A 438 -10.13 -19.39 -3.70
CA LYS A 438 -10.86 -20.63 -3.98
C LYS A 438 -12.23 -20.43 -4.62
N THR A 439 -12.73 -19.20 -4.58
CA THR A 439 -14.11 -18.90 -4.98
C THR A 439 -14.25 -18.35 -6.36
N ILE A 440 -13.14 -17.92 -6.98
CA ILE A 440 -13.18 -17.42 -8.34
C ILE A 440 -13.02 -18.61 -9.28
N GLY A 441 -14.13 -19.03 -9.86
CA GLY A 441 -14.12 -19.99 -10.93
C GLY A 441 -13.40 -19.48 -12.17
N GLU A 442 -12.97 -20.37 -13.05
CA GLU A 442 -12.29 -20.02 -14.31
C GLU A 442 -13.08 -19.01 -15.17
N SER A 443 -14.40 -19.10 -15.15
CA SER A 443 -15.30 -18.16 -15.81
C SER A 443 -15.23 -16.77 -15.19
N ASP A 444 -15.08 -16.70 -13.87
CA ASP A 444 -15.07 -15.43 -13.12
C ASP A 444 -13.72 -14.74 -13.26
N ALA A 445 -12.63 -15.49 -13.28
CA ALA A 445 -11.30 -14.97 -13.55
C ALA A 445 -11.22 -14.28 -14.94
N LYS A 446 -11.94 -14.81 -15.92
CA LYS A 446 -12.04 -14.21 -17.25
C LYS A 446 -12.88 -12.92 -17.26
N GLN A 447 -13.82 -12.79 -16.34
CA GLN A 447 -14.67 -11.60 -16.20
C GLN A 447 -14.00 -10.47 -15.43
N LEU A 448 -12.97 -10.78 -14.66
CA LEU A 448 -12.19 -9.81 -13.89
C LEU A 448 -11.33 -8.87 -14.74
N GLY A 449 -11.46 -8.86 -16.00
CA GLY A 449 -10.92 -8.07 -17.11
C GLY A 449 -9.83 -7.02 -16.87
N ALA A 450 -9.67 -6.52 -15.64
CA ALA A 450 -8.79 -5.43 -15.32
C ALA A 450 -7.32 -5.87 -15.15
N GLY A 451 -7.04 -6.84 -14.28
CA GLY A 451 -5.70 -7.35 -14.04
C GLY A 451 -4.66 -6.35 -13.54
N VAL A 452 -3.50 -6.88 -13.20
CA VAL A 452 -2.30 -6.13 -12.84
C VAL A 452 -1.27 -6.29 -13.96
N TRP A 453 -0.84 -5.19 -14.53
CA TRP A 453 0.07 -5.12 -15.66
C TRP A 453 1.39 -4.51 -15.23
N ILE A 454 2.48 -5.29 -15.30
CA ILE A 454 3.82 -4.89 -14.87
C ILE A 454 4.76 -5.05 -16.07
N TYR A 455 5.14 -3.93 -16.69
CA TYR A 455 5.91 -3.99 -17.93
C TYR A 455 6.89 -2.84 -18.08
N ARG A 456 7.94 -3.06 -18.84
CA ARG A 456 8.99 -2.07 -19.13
C ARG A 456 9.61 -1.44 -17.87
N ASN A 457 9.65 -2.17 -16.76
CA ASN A 457 10.31 -1.72 -15.56
C ASN A 457 11.73 -2.27 -15.48
N LEU A 458 12.57 -1.55 -14.75
CA LEU A 458 13.83 -2.05 -14.27
C LEU A 458 13.73 -2.40 -12.79
N PHE A 459 14.08 -3.62 -12.47
CA PHE A 459 14.24 -4.12 -11.13
C PHE A 459 15.73 -4.32 -10.84
N ASP A 460 16.35 -3.37 -10.13
CA ASP A 460 17.77 -3.45 -9.78
C ASP A 460 17.94 -3.99 -8.36
N TYR A 461 18.26 -5.27 -8.26
CA TYR A 461 18.51 -5.99 -7.02
C TYR A 461 19.98 -6.28 -6.80
N ARG A 462 20.88 -5.54 -7.43
CA ARG A 462 22.33 -5.67 -7.23
C ARG A 462 22.79 -4.99 -5.95
N GLN A 463 22.00 -4.07 -5.42
CA GLN A 463 22.30 -3.38 -4.17
C GLN A 463 21.56 -3.99 -2.99
N THR A 464 22.19 -3.96 -1.82
CA THR A 464 21.61 -4.53 -0.60
C THR A 464 20.58 -3.62 0.03
N VAL A 465 19.61 -4.26 0.67
CA VAL A 465 18.62 -3.62 1.54
C VAL A 465 19.07 -3.80 2.99
N HIS A 466 19.03 -2.74 3.77
CA HIS A 466 19.34 -2.76 5.18
C HIS A 466 18.16 -3.38 5.97
N TYR A 467 18.12 -4.72 6.00
CA TYR A 467 16.97 -5.45 6.53
C TYR A 467 16.93 -5.49 8.06
N GLN A 468 17.99 -5.97 8.67
CA GLN A 468 18.09 -6.07 10.13
C GLN A 468 19.38 -5.42 10.62
N GLN A 469 19.28 -4.72 11.72
CA GLN A 469 20.45 -4.17 12.40
C GLN A 469 21.25 -5.31 13.02
N PRO A 470 22.54 -5.45 12.73
CA PRO A 470 23.36 -6.56 13.22
C PRO A 470 23.66 -6.43 14.70
N GLY A 471 23.95 -7.55 15.35
CA GLY A 471 24.58 -7.59 16.66
C GLY A 471 26.09 -7.30 16.58
N PRO A 472 26.75 -7.03 17.71
CA PRO A 472 28.17 -6.69 17.74
C PRO A 472 29.10 -7.84 17.27
N GLU A 473 28.65 -9.07 17.36
CA GLU A 473 29.38 -10.26 16.94
C GLU A 473 28.93 -10.88 15.63
N GLU A 474 27.89 -10.31 15.03
CA GLU A 474 27.25 -10.83 13.83
C GLU A 474 27.64 -10.01 12.60
N THR A 475 27.75 -10.68 11.48
CA THR A 475 27.77 -10.02 10.18
C THR A 475 26.43 -9.34 9.94
N ALA A 476 26.45 -8.18 9.35
CA ALA A 476 25.25 -7.46 8.95
C ALA A 476 24.27 -8.35 8.22
N ILE A 477 23.01 -8.34 8.62
CA ILE A 477 21.96 -8.98 7.85
C ILE A 477 21.54 -8.01 6.75
N LEU A 478 22.34 -8.01 5.72
CA LEU A 478 22.02 -7.40 4.43
C LEU A 478 21.28 -8.46 3.60
N THR A 479 20.34 -8.02 2.84
CA THR A 479 19.66 -8.88 1.87
C THR A 479 19.46 -8.11 0.58
N TYR A 480 19.28 -8.82 -0.50
CA TYR A 480 18.94 -8.23 -1.78
C TYR A 480 17.42 -8.15 -1.93
N GLY A 481 16.98 -7.21 -2.74
CA GLY A 481 15.59 -7.08 -3.08
C GLY A 481 15.03 -8.29 -3.83
N ARG A 482 13.71 -8.41 -3.83
CA ARG A 482 12.97 -9.47 -4.51
C ARG A 482 11.69 -8.92 -5.15
N PHE A 483 11.20 -9.62 -6.15
CA PHE A 483 10.01 -9.18 -6.89
C PHE A 483 8.75 -9.23 -6.04
N SER A 484 8.51 -10.29 -5.31
CA SER A 484 7.34 -10.41 -4.46
C SER A 484 7.68 -10.78 -3.02
N GLY A 485 6.88 -10.23 -2.10
CA GLY A 485 7.09 -10.34 -0.66
C GLY A 485 6.44 -11.53 0.01
N ASP A 486 6.30 -11.40 1.33
CA ASP A 486 5.79 -12.44 2.22
C ASP A 486 4.26 -12.49 2.30
N HIS A 487 3.57 -11.47 1.82
CA HIS A 487 2.11 -11.40 1.81
C HIS A 487 1.44 -12.31 0.77
N GLY A 488 2.23 -13.12 0.13
CA GLY A 488 1.74 -14.15 -0.77
C GLY A 488 1.27 -13.61 -2.12
N SER A 489 1.13 -14.53 -3.05
CA SER A 489 0.55 -14.24 -4.34
C SER A 489 -0.95 -14.38 -4.26
N PRO A 490 -1.71 -13.42 -4.75
CA PRO A 490 -3.12 -13.63 -4.99
C PRO A 490 -3.27 -14.77 -6.00
N GLY A 491 -3.93 -15.82 -5.60
CA GLY A 491 -4.21 -16.94 -6.50
C GLY A 491 -5.22 -16.59 -7.58
N TRP A 492 -5.67 -15.36 -7.71
CA TRP A 492 -6.88 -15.04 -8.48
C TRP A 492 -6.78 -13.78 -9.35
N GLU A 493 -5.93 -12.83 -9.03
CA GLU A 493 -5.75 -11.66 -9.90
C GLU A 493 -5.04 -12.04 -11.20
N PRO A 494 -5.58 -11.67 -12.36
CA PRO A 494 -4.80 -11.73 -13.59
C PRO A 494 -3.55 -10.88 -13.44
N LEU A 495 -2.39 -11.48 -13.67
CA LEU A 495 -1.10 -10.82 -13.52
C LEU A 495 -0.26 -11.01 -14.79
N PHE A 496 0.15 -9.89 -15.36
CA PHE A 496 0.90 -9.82 -16.59
C PHE A 496 2.24 -9.15 -16.33
N ILE A 497 3.33 -9.89 -16.44
CA ILE A 497 4.70 -9.43 -16.19
C ILE A 497 5.46 -9.62 -17.50
N TYR A 498 5.74 -8.55 -18.21
CA TYR A 498 6.34 -8.67 -19.53
C TYR A 498 7.26 -7.50 -19.87
N HIS A 499 8.25 -7.76 -20.71
CA HIS A 499 9.25 -6.79 -21.13
C HIS A 499 9.93 -6.05 -19.97
N ASN A 500 10.11 -6.67 -18.81
CA ASN A 500 10.90 -6.08 -17.74
C ASN A 500 12.35 -6.52 -17.81
N THR A 501 13.24 -5.75 -17.22
CA THR A 501 14.63 -6.13 -16.99
C THR A 501 14.87 -6.29 -15.49
N PHE A 502 15.39 -7.45 -15.10
CA PHE A 502 15.78 -7.80 -13.74
C PHE A 502 17.30 -7.90 -13.67
N LEU A 503 17.93 -7.07 -12.86
CA LEU A 503 19.34 -7.13 -12.53
C LEU A 503 19.49 -7.70 -11.13
N VAL A 504 20.09 -8.86 -11.00
CA VAL A 504 20.15 -9.63 -9.77
C VAL A 504 21.59 -9.91 -9.39
N HIS A 505 21.92 -9.75 -8.11
CA HIS A 505 23.28 -10.05 -7.63
C HIS A 505 23.52 -11.54 -7.48
N ASP A 506 22.74 -12.20 -6.63
CA ASP A 506 22.97 -13.59 -6.21
C ASP A 506 21.66 -14.35 -6.00
N PRO A 507 21.50 -15.55 -6.59
CA PRO A 507 20.44 -16.48 -6.22
C PRO A 507 20.77 -17.25 -4.91
N PRO A 508 19.80 -17.86 -4.24
CA PRO A 508 18.47 -18.21 -4.73
C PRO A 508 17.48 -17.05 -4.59
N TRP A 509 16.94 -16.66 -5.70
CA TRP A 509 16.01 -15.57 -5.74
C TRP A 509 14.59 -16.07 -5.63
N ARG A 510 13.82 -15.50 -4.72
CA ARG A 510 12.49 -16.01 -4.48
C ARG A 510 11.50 -15.35 -5.43
N SER A 511 11.02 -16.17 -6.38
CA SER A 511 9.78 -15.92 -7.07
C SER A 511 9.71 -14.70 -7.99
N TYR A 512 10.36 -14.83 -9.14
CA TYR A 512 10.09 -13.95 -10.29
C TYR A 512 8.64 -14.09 -10.79
N TYR A 513 8.00 -15.21 -10.52
CA TYR A 513 6.73 -15.59 -11.14
C TYR A 513 5.51 -15.18 -10.31
N GLY A 514 5.67 -14.26 -9.37
CA GLY A 514 4.55 -13.72 -8.62
C GLY A 514 3.85 -14.72 -7.70
N SER A 515 4.50 -15.84 -7.37
CA SER A 515 4.04 -16.76 -6.35
C SER A 515 4.91 -16.61 -5.10
N GLY A 516 4.58 -15.68 -4.21
CA GLY A 516 5.42 -15.35 -3.05
C GLY A 516 5.72 -16.50 -2.09
N THR A 517 5.04 -17.63 -2.19
CA THR A 517 5.16 -18.70 -1.21
C THR A 517 5.46 -20.08 -1.78
N GLY A 518 5.66 -20.20 -3.10
CA GLY A 518 5.85 -21.53 -3.75
C GLY A 518 4.65 -22.45 -3.63
N LYS A 519 3.47 -21.92 -3.37
CA LYS A 519 2.22 -22.69 -3.27
C LYS A 519 1.47 -22.65 -4.58
N ALA A 520 0.67 -23.68 -4.81
CA ALA A 520 -0.21 -23.77 -5.98
C ALA A 520 -1.07 -22.52 -6.13
N MET A 521 -1.10 -21.97 -7.31
CA MET A 521 -2.06 -20.93 -7.66
C MET A 521 -3.46 -21.53 -7.79
N GLY A 522 -4.48 -20.81 -7.40
CA GLY A 522 -5.87 -21.25 -7.52
C GLY A 522 -6.24 -21.53 -8.99
N LYS A 523 -7.19 -22.41 -9.22
CA LYS A 523 -7.75 -22.64 -10.56
C LYS A 523 -8.29 -21.34 -11.14
N GLY A 524 -8.02 -21.08 -12.40
CA GLY A 524 -8.53 -19.90 -13.14
C GLY A 524 -7.72 -18.63 -12.97
N THR A 525 -6.62 -18.64 -12.23
CA THR A 525 -5.74 -17.49 -12.15
C THR A 525 -4.93 -17.36 -13.42
N LYS A 526 -5.15 -16.27 -14.15
CA LYS A 526 -4.39 -15.98 -15.36
C LYS A 526 -3.06 -15.32 -15.00
N ARG A 527 -1.94 -15.93 -15.43
CA ARG A 527 -0.59 -15.37 -15.26
C ARG A 527 0.19 -15.46 -16.55
N ARG A 528 0.83 -14.38 -16.91
CA ARG A 528 1.69 -14.30 -18.10
C ARG A 528 3.01 -13.66 -17.73
N ILE A 529 4.09 -14.34 -18.02
CA ILE A 529 5.46 -13.90 -17.74
C ILE A 529 6.24 -14.02 -19.04
N LEU A 530 6.19 -12.96 -19.84
CA LEU A 530 6.63 -12.99 -21.22
C LEU A 530 7.72 -11.94 -21.49
N ASN A 531 8.70 -12.32 -22.26
CA ASN A 531 9.70 -11.37 -22.82
C ASN A 531 10.50 -10.59 -21.76
N ASN A 532 10.63 -11.13 -20.53
CA ASN A 532 11.45 -10.49 -19.52
C ASN A 532 12.91 -10.87 -19.67
N LEU A 533 13.81 -9.97 -19.30
CA LEU A 533 15.23 -10.19 -19.25
C LEU A 533 15.68 -10.38 -17.81
N PHE A 534 16.27 -11.53 -17.50
CA PHE A 534 16.83 -11.86 -16.20
C PHE A 534 18.35 -11.93 -16.32
N TRP A 535 19.02 -10.89 -15.85
CA TRP A 535 20.47 -10.80 -15.83
C TRP A 535 21.00 -10.95 -14.42
N GLN A 536 22.00 -11.78 -14.22
CA GLN A 536 22.56 -12.10 -12.91
C GLN A 536 24.06 -11.87 -12.92
N GLU A 537 24.58 -11.34 -11.83
CA GLU A 537 26.02 -11.20 -11.65
C GLU A 537 26.65 -12.57 -11.44
N GLN A 538 26.03 -13.44 -10.64
CA GLN A 538 26.55 -14.78 -10.33
C GLN A 538 25.45 -15.80 -10.08
N GLY A 539 25.82 -17.08 -10.13
CA GLY A 539 24.92 -18.18 -9.83
C GLY A 539 23.89 -18.46 -10.92
N LEU A 540 23.02 -19.42 -10.69
CA LEU A 540 21.89 -19.77 -11.54
C LEU A 540 20.58 -19.39 -10.86
N PRO A 541 19.55 -18.98 -11.61
CA PRO A 541 18.25 -18.68 -11.01
C PRO A 541 17.69 -19.85 -10.24
N GLY A 542 17.41 -19.64 -8.98
CA GLY A 542 16.76 -20.60 -8.10
C GLY A 542 15.24 -20.40 -8.07
N GLU A 543 14.57 -20.55 -9.20
CA GLU A 543 13.14 -20.28 -9.28
C GLU A 543 12.29 -21.41 -8.76
N VAL A 544 11.28 -21.06 -8.00
CA VAL A 544 10.21 -21.95 -7.63
C VAL A 544 9.02 -21.62 -8.54
N LEU A 545 8.81 -22.50 -9.52
CA LEU A 545 7.64 -22.40 -10.38
C LEU A 545 6.40 -22.89 -9.62
N PRO A 546 5.24 -22.24 -9.80
CA PRO A 546 4.01 -22.68 -9.15
C PRO A 546 3.54 -24.02 -9.74
N GLU A 547 3.24 -24.97 -8.87
CA GLU A 547 2.67 -26.25 -9.29
C GLU A 547 1.18 -26.09 -9.63
N GLY A 548 0.76 -26.67 -10.72
CA GLY A 548 -0.64 -27.00 -10.98
C GLY A 548 -1.57 -25.85 -11.40
N SER A 549 -1.07 -24.71 -11.86
CA SER A 549 -1.95 -23.66 -12.39
C SER A 549 -2.36 -23.96 -13.85
N PRO A 550 -3.66 -24.02 -14.16
CA PRO A 550 -4.12 -24.31 -15.52
C PRO A 550 -4.00 -23.12 -16.47
N ASP A 551 -3.83 -21.90 -15.99
CA ASP A 551 -3.77 -20.69 -16.83
C ASP A 551 -2.49 -19.86 -16.57
N PHE A 552 -1.37 -20.55 -16.54
CA PHE A 552 -0.04 -19.97 -16.42
C PHE A 552 0.74 -20.15 -17.71
N ALA A 553 1.40 -19.07 -18.18
CA ALA A 553 2.38 -19.16 -19.24
C ALA A 553 3.61 -18.31 -18.94
N ALA A 554 4.77 -18.90 -19.11
CA ALA A 554 6.05 -18.21 -19.06
C ALA A 554 6.81 -18.58 -20.33
N ASP A 555 7.13 -17.59 -21.20
CA ASP A 555 7.80 -17.86 -22.47
C ASP A 555 8.49 -16.61 -23.02
N GLY A 556 9.42 -16.83 -23.93
CA GLY A 556 10.16 -15.75 -24.59
C GLY A 556 11.08 -14.96 -23.66
N ASN A 557 11.36 -15.45 -22.45
CA ASN A 557 12.24 -14.77 -21.52
C ASN A 557 13.71 -15.07 -21.84
N LEU A 558 14.58 -14.09 -21.60
CA LEU A 558 16.04 -14.22 -21.75
C LEU A 558 16.70 -14.29 -20.37
N HIS A 559 17.53 -15.30 -20.19
CA HIS A 559 18.29 -15.52 -18.96
C HIS A 559 19.79 -15.44 -19.24
N TRP A 560 20.53 -14.77 -18.36
CA TRP A 560 21.97 -14.71 -18.41
C TRP A 560 22.58 -14.56 -17.03
N SER A 561 23.68 -15.25 -16.81
CA SER A 561 24.50 -15.10 -15.61
C SER A 561 25.95 -14.89 -16.00
N VAL A 562 26.52 -13.75 -15.61
CA VAL A 562 27.90 -13.39 -15.93
C VAL A 562 28.88 -14.37 -15.29
N GLY A 563 28.67 -14.74 -14.03
CA GLY A 563 29.54 -15.66 -13.30
C GLY A 563 29.51 -17.11 -13.80
N VAL A 564 28.43 -17.51 -14.47
CA VAL A 564 28.26 -18.88 -15.03
C VAL A 564 28.53 -18.93 -16.53
N GLY A 565 28.22 -17.85 -17.22
CA GLY A 565 28.42 -17.74 -18.67
C GLY A 565 27.63 -18.78 -19.46
N ALA A 566 28.16 -19.14 -20.62
CA ALA A 566 27.49 -20.08 -21.53
C ALA A 566 27.23 -21.47 -20.96
N ALA A 567 27.96 -21.88 -19.94
CA ALA A 567 27.80 -23.20 -19.32
C ALA A 567 26.44 -23.37 -18.61
N GLY A 568 25.81 -22.25 -18.24
CA GLY A 568 24.48 -22.26 -17.63
C GLY A 568 23.34 -22.69 -18.55
N ALA A 569 23.52 -22.59 -19.85
CA ALA A 569 22.47 -22.82 -20.84
C ALA A 569 21.83 -24.23 -20.74
N VAL A 570 22.65 -25.25 -20.58
CA VAL A 570 22.19 -26.62 -20.59
C VAL A 570 21.35 -26.95 -19.34
N SER A 571 21.85 -26.60 -18.17
CA SER A 571 21.19 -26.94 -16.90
C SER A 571 19.93 -26.12 -16.67
N HIS A 572 19.94 -24.84 -17.00
CA HIS A 572 18.81 -23.94 -16.76
C HIS A 572 17.61 -24.29 -17.67
N LEU A 573 17.80 -24.21 -18.99
CA LEU A 573 16.72 -24.43 -19.93
C LEU A 573 16.22 -25.89 -19.96
N GLN A 574 17.10 -26.87 -19.71
CA GLN A 574 16.71 -28.27 -19.64
C GLN A 574 15.75 -28.55 -18.49
N ARG A 575 15.95 -27.88 -17.35
CA ARG A 575 15.07 -28.00 -16.18
C ARG A 575 13.63 -27.59 -16.48
N TYR A 576 13.43 -26.57 -17.28
CA TYR A 576 12.09 -26.07 -17.63
C TYR A 576 11.49 -26.83 -18.81
N ARG A 577 12.27 -27.10 -19.83
CA ARG A 577 11.82 -27.79 -21.06
C ARG A 577 11.51 -29.27 -20.87
N SER A 578 12.12 -29.91 -19.88
CA SER A 578 11.86 -31.31 -19.57
C SER A 578 10.49 -31.57 -19.00
N GLY A 579 9.68 -30.57 -18.71
CA GLY A 579 8.36 -30.72 -18.11
C GLY A 579 8.37 -31.18 -16.66
N ALA A 580 9.54 -31.23 -16.02
CA ALA A 580 9.65 -31.64 -14.62
C ALA A 580 8.90 -30.67 -13.68
N ALA A 581 8.84 -29.38 -14.03
CA ALA A 581 8.10 -28.37 -13.28
C ALA A 581 6.63 -28.28 -13.70
N PHE A 582 6.31 -28.61 -14.96
CA PHE A 582 4.97 -28.49 -15.55
C PHE A 582 4.66 -29.67 -16.48
N PRO A 583 4.31 -30.85 -15.95
CA PRO A 583 4.05 -32.02 -16.76
C PRO A 583 2.97 -31.77 -17.81
N GLY A 584 3.31 -32.05 -19.07
CA GLY A 584 2.39 -31.90 -20.20
C GLY A 584 2.18 -30.51 -20.74
N GLN A 585 2.87 -29.50 -20.27
CA GLN A 585 2.82 -28.13 -20.79
C GLN A 585 4.15 -27.74 -21.45
N LYS A 586 4.07 -27.05 -22.58
CA LYS A 586 5.23 -26.57 -23.34
C LYS A 586 5.56 -25.12 -23.00
N TRP A 587 5.63 -24.80 -21.72
CA TRP A 587 6.08 -23.47 -21.30
C TRP A 587 7.58 -23.32 -21.53
N THR A 588 8.04 -22.09 -21.67
CA THR A 588 9.45 -21.78 -21.86
C THR A 588 10.06 -22.37 -23.14
N GLU A 589 9.23 -22.68 -24.15
CA GLU A 589 9.69 -23.23 -25.40
C GLU A 589 10.63 -22.25 -26.15
N HIS A 590 10.34 -20.95 -26.02
CA HIS A 590 11.11 -19.89 -26.64
C HIS A 590 12.05 -19.15 -25.67
N ASP A 591 12.08 -19.56 -24.40
CA ASP A 591 13.07 -18.99 -23.47
C ASP A 591 14.49 -19.25 -23.97
N ARG A 592 15.36 -18.29 -23.75
CA ARG A 592 16.74 -18.33 -24.23
C ARG A 592 17.73 -18.08 -23.11
N TRP A 593 18.94 -18.59 -23.32
CA TRP A 593 20.10 -18.30 -22.51
C TRP A 593 21.15 -17.59 -23.36
N GLY A 594 21.64 -16.46 -22.91
CA GLY A 594 22.70 -15.72 -23.61
C GLY A 594 22.87 -14.31 -23.10
N ASP A 595 24.00 -13.73 -23.42
CA ASP A 595 24.32 -12.34 -23.08
C ASP A 595 23.31 -11.40 -23.77
N PRO A 596 22.58 -10.57 -23.03
CA PRO A 596 21.64 -9.63 -23.63
C PRO A 596 22.32 -8.59 -24.52
N GLY A 597 23.61 -8.36 -24.32
CA GLY A 597 24.37 -7.38 -25.08
C GLY A 597 24.19 -5.97 -24.55
N PHE A 598 24.15 -5.78 -23.26
CA PHE A 598 24.09 -4.44 -22.67
C PHE A 598 25.29 -3.59 -23.10
N LEU A 599 25.07 -2.31 -23.35
CA LEU A 599 26.10 -1.36 -23.74
C LEU A 599 27.06 -1.05 -22.60
N GLY A 600 26.63 -1.23 -21.36
CA GLY A 600 27.46 -1.05 -20.18
C GLY A 600 26.82 -1.60 -18.93
N PRO A 601 27.54 -1.68 -17.81
CA PRO A 601 27.00 -2.19 -16.55
C PRO A 601 25.86 -1.33 -16.00
N GLU A 602 25.87 -0.03 -16.28
CA GLU A 602 24.84 0.93 -15.93
C GLU A 602 24.01 1.40 -17.13
N ASP A 603 24.24 0.80 -18.29
CA ASP A 603 23.51 1.09 -19.54
C ASP A 603 22.85 -0.19 -20.06
N GLN A 604 21.58 -0.37 -19.75
CA GLN A 604 20.80 -1.53 -20.11
C GLN A 604 20.17 -1.45 -21.51
N ARG A 605 20.57 -0.49 -22.33
CA ARG A 605 20.29 -0.55 -23.77
C ARG A 605 21.02 -1.75 -24.37
N ILE A 606 20.37 -2.40 -25.33
CA ILE A 606 20.91 -3.60 -25.97
C ILE A 606 21.61 -3.24 -27.26
N SER A 607 22.67 -3.97 -27.57
CA SER A 607 23.38 -3.87 -28.85
C SER A 607 22.73 -4.74 -29.90
N ALA A 608 22.89 -4.39 -31.15
CA ALA A 608 22.35 -5.17 -32.27
C ALA A 608 22.84 -6.63 -32.34
N SER A 609 23.97 -6.95 -31.72
CA SER A 609 24.48 -8.31 -31.58
C SER A 609 24.05 -9.04 -30.32
N GLY A 610 23.31 -8.38 -29.43
CA GLY A 610 22.81 -8.95 -28.19
C GLY A 610 21.77 -10.05 -28.41
N ARG A 611 21.72 -11.00 -27.49
CA ARG A 611 20.75 -12.11 -27.56
C ARG A 611 19.32 -11.69 -27.21
N ALA A 612 19.12 -10.45 -26.77
CA ALA A 612 17.81 -9.90 -26.48
C ALA A 612 17.05 -9.45 -27.73
N VAL A 613 17.77 -9.20 -28.81
CA VAL A 613 17.19 -8.71 -30.07
C VAL A 613 16.38 -9.80 -30.77
N ASN A 614 15.13 -9.52 -31.13
CA ASN A 614 14.19 -10.42 -31.80
C ASN A 614 14.07 -11.79 -31.09
N ALA A 615 14.10 -11.79 -29.77
CA ALA A 615 14.16 -13.01 -28.97
C ALA A 615 12.86 -13.36 -28.26
N GLY A 616 11.92 -12.46 -28.22
CA GLY A 616 10.64 -12.61 -27.52
C GLY A 616 9.58 -13.33 -28.33
N VAL A 617 8.42 -13.49 -27.71
CA VAL A 617 7.20 -14.01 -28.31
C VAL A 617 6.18 -12.89 -28.48
N SER A 618 5.30 -13.02 -29.48
CA SER A 618 4.21 -12.06 -29.68
C SER A 618 3.28 -12.01 -28.47
N LEU A 619 2.92 -10.80 -28.04
CA LEU A 619 1.95 -10.60 -26.99
C LEU A 619 0.53 -10.89 -27.52
N GLU A 620 -0.40 -11.18 -26.60
CA GLU A 620 -1.81 -11.29 -26.95
C GLU A 620 -2.32 -9.92 -27.46
N LYS A 621 -3.28 -9.97 -28.36
CA LYS A 621 -3.92 -8.75 -28.85
C LYS A 621 -4.59 -8.00 -27.68
N ASP A 622 -4.54 -6.68 -27.76
CA ASP A 622 -5.16 -5.75 -26.78
C ASP A 622 -4.47 -5.65 -25.41
N TRP A 623 -3.27 -6.18 -25.26
CA TRP A 623 -2.45 -5.84 -24.10
C TRP A 623 -2.08 -4.35 -24.10
N PRO A 624 -1.90 -3.73 -22.93
CA PRO A 624 -1.37 -2.37 -22.87
C PRO A 624 -0.11 -2.29 -23.73
N GLU A 625 -0.25 -1.60 -24.84
CA GLU A 625 0.78 -1.57 -25.84
C GLU A 625 1.85 -0.57 -25.41
N ASP A 626 3.03 -1.06 -25.43
CA ASP A 626 4.19 -0.23 -25.41
C ASP A 626 4.41 0.35 -26.82
N ARG A 627 4.21 1.63 -26.98
CA ARG A 627 4.43 2.34 -28.26
C ARG A 627 5.84 2.15 -28.82
N LEU A 628 6.79 1.74 -28.00
CA LEU A 628 8.14 1.41 -28.39
C LEU A 628 8.23 0.11 -29.21
N LEU A 629 7.23 -0.78 -29.09
CA LEU A 629 7.20 -2.00 -29.92
C LEU A 629 6.87 -1.71 -31.40
N ALA A 630 6.15 -0.64 -31.67
CA ALA A 630 5.63 -0.36 -33.00
C ALA A 630 6.67 0.24 -33.98
N ALA A 631 7.78 0.73 -33.50
CA ALA A 631 8.68 1.56 -34.34
C ALA A 631 9.79 0.81 -35.08
N GLY A 632 10.09 -0.45 -34.72
CA GLY A 632 11.26 -1.11 -35.28
C GLY A 632 11.25 -2.64 -35.36
N ASP A 633 10.34 -3.31 -34.69
CA ASP A 633 10.27 -4.76 -34.64
C ASP A 633 9.65 -5.36 -35.90
N ALA A 634 10.47 -5.60 -36.89
CA ALA A 634 10.08 -6.30 -38.15
C ALA A 634 9.91 -7.82 -37.94
N GLY A 635 9.68 -8.31 -36.68
CA GLY A 635 9.66 -9.74 -36.39
C GLY A 635 9.19 -10.05 -34.99
N ALA A 636 9.90 -10.92 -34.27
CA ALA A 636 9.68 -11.18 -32.87
C ALA A 636 10.12 -9.95 -32.03
N PRO A 637 9.41 -9.62 -30.92
CA PRO A 637 9.78 -8.48 -30.12
C PRO A 637 11.12 -8.67 -29.40
N ASP A 638 11.79 -7.56 -29.11
CA ASP A 638 12.98 -7.56 -28.27
C ASP A 638 12.64 -7.87 -26.82
N VAL A 639 13.54 -8.55 -26.14
CA VAL A 639 13.36 -8.95 -24.75
C VAL A 639 13.93 -7.91 -23.79
N GLY A 640 13.20 -7.63 -22.71
CA GLY A 640 13.61 -6.65 -21.70
C GLY A 640 12.92 -5.30 -21.86
N MET A 641 13.37 -4.32 -21.08
CA MET A 641 12.65 -3.06 -20.94
C MET A 641 12.85 -2.11 -22.12
N ILE A 642 14.05 -1.99 -22.66
CA ILE A 642 14.37 -1.06 -23.75
C ILE A 642 14.64 -1.85 -25.04
N PRO A 643 13.81 -1.73 -26.08
CA PRO A 643 14.09 -2.32 -27.39
C PRO A 643 15.34 -1.72 -28.05
N LEU A 644 15.87 -2.43 -29.04
CA LEU A 644 17.01 -1.94 -29.85
C LEU A 644 16.65 -0.60 -30.49
N ASP A 645 17.60 0.31 -30.45
CA ASP A 645 17.49 1.66 -31.02
C ASP A 645 16.34 2.53 -30.42
N ALA A 646 15.66 2.09 -29.38
CA ALA A 646 14.68 2.91 -28.69
C ALA A 646 15.36 3.97 -27.82
N GLU A 647 14.77 5.16 -27.81
CA GLU A 647 15.20 6.23 -26.93
C GLU A 647 14.92 5.88 -25.46
N PRO A 648 15.91 5.99 -24.57
CA PRO A 648 15.71 5.85 -23.14
C PRO A 648 14.72 6.89 -22.62
N TRP A 649 13.91 6.51 -21.66
CA TRP A 649 12.94 7.42 -21.05
C TRP A 649 13.45 8.06 -19.76
N ARG A 650 12.84 9.17 -19.39
CA ARG A 650 13.19 9.92 -18.20
C ARG A 650 12.50 9.35 -16.98
N ILE A 651 13.26 9.18 -15.90
CA ILE A 651 12.78 8.65 -14.62
C ILE A 651 12.86 9.72 -13.54
N GLY A 652 11.89 9.72 -12.64
CA GLY A 652 11.86 10.61 -11.47
C GLY A 652 11.57 12.06 -11.82
N ILE A 653 11.73 12.91 -10.85
CA ILE A 653 11.37 14.32 -10.93
C ILE A 653 12.11 15.02 -12.09
N ARG A 654 11.39 15.47 -13.10
CA ARG A 654 11.90 16.13 -14.31
C ARG A 654 12.95 15.32 -15.06
N GLY A 655 12.91 13.99 -14.98
CA GLY A 655 13.98 13.18 -15.53
C GLY A 655 15.33 13.47 -14.86
N ARG A 656 15.30 13.86 -13.56
CA ARG A 656 16.49 14.15 -12.76
C ARG A 656 17.43 12.96 -12.67
N LEU A 657 16.84 11.79 -12.59
CA LEU A 657 17.54 10.57 -12.90
C LEU A 657 17.45 10.44 -14.39
N ASP A 658 18.48 10.89 -15.09
CA ASP A 658 18.56 10.67 -16.53
C ASP A 658 18.11 9.26 -16.86
N ALA A 659 17.60 9.08 -18.06
CA ALA A 659 17.05 7.81 -18.43
C ALA A 659 17.99 6.68 -17.98
N PHE A 660 17.44 5.68 -17.36
CA PHE A 660 18.19 4.54 -16.89
C PHE A 660 19.02 3.97 -18.04
N GLY A 661 20.28 3.76 -17.79
CA GLY A 661 21.21 3.35 -18.85
C GLY A 661 21.49 4.42 -19.89
N HIS A 662 21.37 5.70 -19.56
CA HIS A 662 21.59 6.78 -20.51
C HIS A 662 22.94 7.47 -20.29
N PRO A 663 23.91 7.33 -21.19
CA PRO A 663 25.11 8.14 -21.14
C PRO A 663 24.79 9.62 -21.30
N ALA A 664 25.49 10.46 -20.58
CA ALA A 664 25.33 11.91 -20.67
C ALA A 664 25.43 12.38 -22.14
N GLY A 665 24.44 13.18 -22.55
CA GLY A 665 24.40 13.76 -23.89
C GLY A 665 23.62 12.97 -24.94
N ASN A 666 23.12 11.78 -24.63
CA ASN A 666 22.24 11.07 -25.58
C ASN A 666 20.79 11.60 -25.52
N PRO A 667 20.04 11.49 -26.63
CA PRO A 667 18.62 11.81 -26.61
C PRO A 667 17.85 10.95 -25.60
N VAL A 668 16.77 11.48 -25.07
CA VAL A 668 15.80 10.76 -24.24
C VAL A 668 14.40 11.05 -24.72
N ALA A 669 13.52 10.10 -24.56
CA ALA A 669 12.11 10.29 -24.87
C ALA A 669 11.53 11.47 -24.07
N GLU A 670 10.56 12.15 -24.66
CA GLU A 670 9.85 13.20 -23.94
C GLU A 670 9.16 12.63 -22.67
N ALA A 671 9.11 13.46 -21.66
CA ALA A 671 8.40 13.09 -20.44
C ALA A 671 6.89 12.90 -20.75
N PRO A 672 6.29 11.82 -20.28
CA PRO A 672 4.86 11.59 -20.52
C PRO A 672 4.03 12.68 -19.88
N VAL A 673 2.94 13.04 -20.54
CA VAL A 673 1.94 13.97 -20.01
C VAL A 673 1.00 13.19 -19.09
N LEU A 674 0.59 13.81 -17.97
CA LEU A 674 -0.42 13.22 -17.09
C LEU A 674 -1.73 13.00 -17.86
N ALA A 675 -2.36 11.87 -17.63
CA ALA A 675 -3.66 11.58 -18.21
C ALA A 675 -4.72 12.55 -17.68
N PRO A 676 -5.73 12.94 -18.49
CA PRO A 676 -6.87 13.68 -18.00
C PRO A 676 -7.62 12.86 -16.93
N PHE A 677 -8.31 13.54 -16.04
CA PHE A 677 -9.22 12.86 -15.12
C PHE A 677 -10.31 12.13 -15.89
N LEU A 678 -10.67 10.95 -15.42
CA LEU A 678 -11.85 10.26 -15.95
C LEU A 678 -13.10 11.10 -15.70
N ASP A 679 -13.99 11.16 -16.70
CA ASP A 679 -15.23 11.92 -16.58
C ASP A 679 -16.11 11.31 -15.47
N PRO A 680 -16.37 12.05 -14.37
CA PRO A 680 -17.27 11.58 -13.33
C PRO A 680 -18.72 11.45 -13.80
N ALA A 681 -19.07 12.03 -14.95
CA ALA A 681 -20.39 11.93 -15.54
C ALA A 681 -20.62 10.64 -16.36
N ALA A 682 -19.63 9.77 -16.50
CA ALA A 682 -19.89 8.38 -16.88
C ALA A 682 -20.87 7.84 -15.85
N LYS A 683 -22.16 7.87 -16.17
CA LYS A 683 -23.33 7.65 -15.31
C LYS A 683 -23.01 6.68 -14.19
N GLU A 684 -22.97 7.16 -12.96
CA GLU A 684 -23.26 6.31 -11.81
C GLU A 684 -24.61 5.67 -12.13
N SER A 685 -24.57 4.41 -12.55
CA SER A 685 -25.78 3.64 -12.71
C SER A 685 -26.49 3.70 -11.36
N GLU A 686 -27.81 3.72 -11.35
CA GLU A 686 -28.65 3.59 -10.15
C GLU A 686 -28.42 2.20 -9.53
N ARG A 687 -27.23 1.99 -9.00
CA ARG A 687 -26.87 0.73 -8.38
C ARG A 687 -27.52 0.64 -7.00
N PRO A 688 -28.06 -0.52 -6.63
CA PRO A 688 -28.55 -0.71 -5.29
C PRO A 688 -27.42 -0.55 -4.27
N LYS A 689 -27.58 0.40 -3.35
CA LYS A 689 -26.58 0.67 -2.30
C LYS A 689 -26.72 -0.34 -1.17
N VAL A 690 -25.61 -0.94 -0.78
CA VAL A 690 -25.52 -1.90 0.31
C VAL A 690 -24.48 -1.46 1.33
N ALA A 691 -24.89 -1.24 2.57
CA ALA A 691 -23.96 -1.00 3.66
C ALA A 691 -23.35 -2.32 4.15
N LEU A 692 -22.02 -2.38 4.25
CA LEU A 692 -21.28 -3.50 4.82
C LEU A 692 -20.63 -3.07 6.12
N ILE A 693 -21.17 -3.51 7.24
CA ILE A 693 -20.62 -3.24 8.57
C ILE A 693 -19.55 -4.31 8.87
N MET A 694 -18.33 -3.87 9.11
CA MET A 694 -17.20 -4.76 9.31
C MET A 694 -16.93 -5.00 10.78
N GLY A 695 -17.42 -6.13 11.31
CA GLY A 695 -17.07 -6.64 12.64
C GLY A 695 -15.71 -7.35 12.65
N TYR A 696 -15.28 -7.79 13.81
CA TYR A 696 -14.04 -8.54 13.99
C TYR A 696 -14.34 -10.05 14.19
N PRO A 697 -13.59 -10.94 13.59
CA PRO A 697 -12.65 -10.71 12.50
C PRO A 697 -13.38 -10.40 11.19
N ALA A 698 -12.89 -9.40 10.46
CA ALA A 698 -13.51 -8.96 9.21
C ALA A 698 -13.20 -9.89 8.01
N PHE A 699 -12.86 -11.16 8.26
CA PHE A 699 -12.39 -12.08 7.23
C PHE A 699 -13.39 -12.31 6.10
N ASP A 700 -14.68 -12.29 6.42
CA ASP A 700 -15.73 -12.46 5.41
C ASP A 700 -16.08 -11.17 4.67
N ALA A 701 -15.71 -10.01 5.19
CA ALA A 701 -16.08 -8.73 4.59
C ALA A 701 -15.69 -8.65 3.09
N PRO A 702 -14.48 -9.03 2.71
CA PRO A 702 -14.13 -9.08 1.29
C PRO A 702 -15.00 -10.02 0.45
N LEU A 703 -15.43 -11.13 1.02
CA LEU A 703 -16.29 -12.10 0.33
C LEU A 703 -17.68 -11.52 0.09
N TRP A 704 -18.27 -10.90 1.12
CA TRP A 704 -19.55 -10.20 1.01
C TRP A 704 -19.48 -9.08 -0.01
N GLN A 705 -18.42 -8.28 0.06
CA GLN A 705 -18.20 -7.22 -0.89
C GLN A 705 -18.18 -7.74 -2.32
N TYR A 706 -17.36 -8.76 -2.58
CA TYR A 706 -17.25 -9.38 -3.90
C TYR A 706 -18.60 -9.90 -4.40
N ALA A 707 -19.30 -10.69 -3.61
CA ALA A 707 -20.56 -11.29 -4.00
C ALA A 707 -21.65 -10.25 -4.32
N LEU A 708 -21.68 -9.15 -3.54
CA LEU A 708 -22.60 -8.05 -3.73
C LEU A 708 -22.26 -7.23 -5.00
N GLU A 709 -21.00 -6.90 -5.19
CA GLU A 709 -20.54 -6.12 -6.34
C GLU A 709 -20.67 -6.89 -7.66
N LYS A 710 -20.41 -8.18 -7.64
CA LYS A 710 -20.64 -9.08 -8.77
C LYS A 710 -22.10 -9.03 -9.27
N ARG A 711 -23.03 -8.72 -8.38
CA ARG A 711 -24.46 -8.52 -8.66
C ARG A 711 -24.84 -7.07 -8.93
N GLY A 712 -23.88 -6.19 -9.12
CA GLY A 712 -24.09 -4.82 -9.50
C GLY A 712 -24.41 -3.86 -8.34
N ALA A 713 -24.23 -4.25 -7.09
CA ALA A 713 -24.43 -3.35 -5.95
C ALA A 713 -23.28 -2.33 -5.81
N GLU A 714 -23.63 -1.16 -5.31
CA GLU A 714 -22.69 -0.25 -4.69
C GLU A 714 -22.57 -0.63 -3.21
N VAL A 715 -21.44 -1.25 -2.81
CA VAL A 715 -21.22 -1.63 -1.42
C VAL A 715 -20.45 -0.52 -0.70
N ILE A 716 -20.98 -0.06 0.41
CA ILE A 716 -20.40 1.00 1.25
C ILE A 716 -19.90 0.33 2.54
N PRO A 717 -18.59 0.16 2.73
CA PRO A 717 -18.07 -0.42 3.95
C PRO A 717 -18.03 0.60 5.09
N TYR A 718 -18.37 0.14 6.30
CA TYR A 718 -18.33 0.92 7.53
C TYR A 718 -17.47 0.22 8.57
N GLU A 719 -16.51 0.92 9.15
CA GLU A 719 -15.74 0.43 10.32
C GLU A 719 -16.49 0.63 11.63
N LYS A 720 -17.48 1.49 11.62
CA LYS A 720 -18.31 1.70 12.80
C LYS A 720 -19.31 0.56 13.00
N THR A 721 -19.66 0.33 14.22
CA THR A 721 -20.52 -0.78 14.61
C THR A 721 -22.01 -0.48 14.46
N TRP A 722 -22.37 0.76 14.16
CA TRP A 722 -23.74 1.22 14.06
C TRP A 722 -23.92 2.31 12.98
N LEU A 723 -25.00 2.23 12.23
CA LEU A 723 -25.41 3.28 11.29
C LEU A 723 -26.27 4.32 12.02
N ALA A 724 -25.99 5.59 11.81
CA ALA A 724 -26.88 6.65 12.27
C ALA A 724 -28.23 6.55 11.53
N PRO A 725 -29.34 7.02 12.13
CA PRO A 725 -30.67 6.90 11.53
C PRO A 725 -30.77 7.38 10.06
N GLU A 726 -30.09 8.46 9.73
CA GLU A 726 -30.03 9.02 8.40
C GLU A 726 -29.27 8.16 7.37
N GLU A 727 -28.29 7.37 7.82
CA GLU A 727 -27.47 6.52 6.96
C GLU A 727 -28.21 5.29 6.43
N TRP A 728 -29.33 4.92 7.03
CA TRP A 728 -30.21 3.88 6.53
C TRP A 728 -30.97 4.29 5.27
N GLN A 729 -31.03 5.61 4.97
CA GLN A 729 -31.73 6.13 3.82
C GLN A 729 -31.04 5.76 2.52
N GLY A 730 -31.81 5.36 1.52
CA GLY A 730 -31.27 4.98 0.20
C GLY A 730 -30.57 3.62 0.14
N LEU A 731 -30.39 2.92 1.26
CA LEU A 731 -29.81 1.59 1.25
C LEU A 731 -30.84 0.55 0.81
N ARG A 732 -30.42 -0.37 -0.06
CA ARG A 732 -31.14 -1.58 -0.44
C ARG A 732 -30.98 -2.68 0.59
N ALA A 733 -29.76 -2.83 1.11
CA ALA A 733 -29.44 -3.84 2.11
C ALA A 733 -28.40 -3.32 3.11
N VAL A 734 -28.38 -3.95 4.29
CA VAL A 734 -27.36 -3.77 5.29
C VAL A 734 -26.82 -5.15 5.70
N VAL A 735 -25.53 -5.35 5.58
CA VAL A 735 -24.84 -6.59 5.95
C VAL A 735 -24.01 -6.33 7.19
N TYR A 736 -24.37 -6.94 8.30
CA TYR A 736 -23.56 -6.98 9.51
C TYR A 736 -22.69 -8.22 9.48
N ASN A 737 -21.40 -8.02 9.22
CA ASN A 737 -20.43 -9.08 9.08
C ASN A 737 -19.51 -9.19 10.28
N GLY A 738 -19.24 -10.42 10.74
CA GLY A 738 -18.28 -10.73 11.80
C GLY A 738 -18.86 -10.65 13.22
N ASP A 739 -17.96 -10.48 14.19
CA ASP A 739 -18.28 -10.38 15.62
C ASP A 739 -17.98 -8.94 16.09
N LEU A 740 -18.96 -8.30 16.69
CA LEU A 740 -18.84 -6.94 17.18
C LEU A 740 -18.34 -6.85 18.62
N THR A 741 -18.08 -7.98 19.32
CA THR A 741 -17.70 -7.99 20.74
C THR A 741 -16.41 -7.21 21.03
N ARG A 742 -15.48 -7.15 20.11
CA ARG A 742 -14.23 -6.38 20.27
C ARG A 742 -14.36 -4.90 19.96
N ALA A 743 -15.44 -4.49 19.34
CA ALA A 743 -15.66 -3.11 18.96
C ALA A 743 -16.11 -2.19 20.11
N LYS A 744 -16.08 -2.67 21.36
CA LYS A 744 -16.54 -1.94 22.57
C LYS A 744 -17.91 -1.27 22.34
N MET A 745 -18.84 -2.01 21.79
CA MET A 745 -20.21 -1.51 21.66
C MET A 745 -20.78 -1.18 23.04
N ASP A 746 -21.22 0.05 23.19
CA ASP A 746 -22.11 0.40 24.29
C ASP A 746 -23.48 -0.24 24.01
N PRO A 747 -23.93 -1.24 24.80
CA PRO A 747 -25.19 -1.89 24.57
C PRO A 747 -26.41 -0.94 24.74
N ASN A 748 -26.22 0.23 25.35
CA ASN A 748 -27.23 1.25 25.49
C ASN A 748 -27.27 2.29 24.35
N ARG A 749 -26.44 2.11 23.33
CA ARG A 749 -26.32 3.09 22.23
C ARG A 749 -27.48 3.03 21.23
N PHE A 750 -28.23 1.93 21.22
CA PHE A 750 -29.41 1.78 20.38
C PHE A 750 -30.59 2.53 20.98
N THR A 751 -31.06 3.54 20.28
CA THR A 751 -32.13 4.43 20.73
C THR A 751 -33.47 4.13 20.04
N GLY A 752 -34.56 4.74 20.49
CA GLY A 752 -35.84 4.67 19.78
C GLY A 752 -35.77 5.21 18.36
N ASN A 753 -34.88 6.19 18.08
CA ASN A 753 -34.67 6.71 16.72
C ASN A 753 -34.01 5.65 15.81
N ASP A 754 -33.09 4.86 16.37
CA ASP A 754 -32.46 3.77 15.64
C ASP A 754 -33.48 2.68 15.32
N ALA A 755 -34.33 2.31 16.29
CA ALA A 755 -35.41 1.36 16.07
C ALA A 755 -36.39 1.83 14.98
N ALA A 756 -36.75 3.11 15.00
CA ALA A 756 -37.63 3.70 13.98
C ALA A 756 -36.97 3.67 12.60
N ALA A 757 -35.66 3.96 12.50
CA ALA A 757 -34.91 3.91 11.24
C ALA A 757 -34.86 2.49 10.65
N VAL A 758 -34.63 1.47 11.49
CA VAL A 758 -34.63 0.05 11.07
C VAL A 758 -36.02 -0.38 10.60
N LYS A 759 -37.09 0.00 11.31
CA LYS A 759 -38.46 -0.27 10.88
C LYS A 759 -38.76 0.39 9.52
N ALA A 760 -38.46 1.66 9.39
CA ALA A 760 -38.64 2.40 8.14
C ALA A 760 -37.82 1.78 6.99
N PHE A 761 -36.64 1.24 7.27
CA PHE A 761 -35.83 0.52 6.30
C PHE A 761 -36.56 -0.75 5.81
N PHE A 762 -37.11 -1.56 6.69
CA PHE A 762 -37.91 -2.73 6.31
C PHE A 762 -39.18 -2.34 5.55
N ASP A 763 -39.86 -1.27 5.95
CA ASP A 763 -41.07 -0.78 5.27
C ASP A 763 -40.81 -0.31 3.84
N ARG A 764 -39.58 0.10 3.54
CA ARG A 764 -39.17 0.41 2.16
C ARG A 764 -38.73 -0.82 1.36
N GLY A 765 -38.74 -2.01 1.95
CA GLY A 765 -38.31 -3.25 1.31
C GLY A 765 -36.83 -3.56 1.49
N GLY A 766 -36.19 -2.94 2.47
CA GLY A 766 -34.80 -3.15 2.79
C GLY A 766 -34.49 -4.58 3.30
N VAL A 767 -33.29 -5.06 3.07
CA VAL A 767 -32.82 -6.38 3.52
C VAL A 767 -31.73 -6.22 4.56
N LEU A 768 -32.01 -6.71 5.78
CA LEU A 768 -31.02 -6.82 6.84
C LEU A 768 -30.43 -8.23 6.82
N LEU A 769 -29.10 -8.31 6.74
CA LEU A 769 -28.37 -9.55 6.82
C LEU A 769 -27.44 -9.51 8.02
N THR A 770 -27.56 -10.51 8.90
CA THR A 770 -26.73 -10.64 10.09
C THR A 770 -25.92 -11.93 10.04
N THR A 771 -24.63 -11.86 10.40
CA THR A 771 -23.77 -13.05 10.47
C THR A 771 -23.31 -13.30 11.91
N LEU A 772 -22.96 -14.53 12.22
CA LEU A 772 -22.51 -14.93 13.57
C LEU A 772 -23.43 -14.40 14.68
N GLY A 773 -22.85 -13.84 15.73
CA GLY A 773 -23.56 -13.26 16.86
C GLY A 773 -24.03 -11.81 16.69
N THR A 774 -23.88 -11.22 15.49
CA THR A 774 -24.14 -9.79 15.28
C THR A 774 -25.58 -9.38 15.62
N ALA A 775 -26.57 -10.22 15.32
CA ALA A 775 -27.97 -9.93 15.66
C ALA A 775 -28.17 -9.74 17.17
N GLY A 776 -27.64 -10.67 17.99
CA GLY A 776 -27.69 -10.57 19.44
C GLY A 776 -26.91 -9.37 19.99
N GLN A 777 -25.82 -9.00 19.33
CA GLN A 777 -24.96 -7.88 19.74
C GLN A 777 -25.56 -6.52 19.40
N ILE A 778 -26.20 -6.38 18.23
CA ILE A 778 -26.86 -5.16 17.77
C ILE A 778 -28.08 -4.86 18.64
N PHE A 779 -28.85 -5.90 19.00
CA PHE A 779 -30.11 -5.78 19.71
C PHE A 779 -29.98 -6.11 21.18
N ALA A 780 -28.82 -5.95 21.81
CA ALA A 780 -28.48 -6.43 23.14
C ALA A 780 -29.18 -5.69 24.27
N GLY A 781 -29.60 -4.46 24.10
CA GLY A 781 -30.14 -3.65 25.19
C GLY A 781 -31.31 -2.74 24.82
N GLY A 782 -32.11 -2.36 25.82
CA GLY A 782 -33.12 -1.32 25.71
C GLY A 782 -34.08 -1.46 24.52
N GLU A 783 -34.18 -0.43 23.71
CA GLU A 783 -35.03 -0.36 22.51
C GLU A 783 -34.65 -1.39 21.46
N GLY A 784 -33.38 -1.76 21.38
CA GLY A 784 -32.89 -2.79 20.46
C GLY A 784 -33.47 -4.17 20.80
N LYS A 785 -33.52 -4.48 22.08
CA LYS A 785 -34.16 -5.72 22.59
C LYS A 785 -35.65 -5.76 22.26
N ALA A 786 -36.36 -4.68 22.52
CA ALA A 786 -37.76 -4.57 22.20
C ALA A 786 -38.04 -4.72 20.71
N LEU A 787 -37.19 -4.11 19.87
CA LEU A 787 -37.26 -4.27 18.40
C LEU A 787 -37.00 -5.72 17.98
N LEU A 788 -36.02 -6.40 18.55
CA LEU A 788 -35.72 -7.79 18.19
C LEU A 788 -36.91 -8.70 18.60
N GLU A 789 -37.48 -8.54 19.78
CA GLU A 789 -38.68 -9.27 20.24
C GLU A 789 -39.88 -9.02 19.32
N GLU A 790 -40.07 -7.77 18.87
CA GLU A 790 -41.11 -7.43 17.88
C GLU A 790 -40.83 -8.10 16.52
N LEU A 791 -39.57 -8.11 16.05
CA LEU A 791 -39.22 -8.68 14.77
C LEU A 791 -39.23 -10.20 14.73
N THR A 792 -38.93 -10.86 15.89
CA THR A 792 -38.84 -12.32 16.00
C THR A 792 -40.06 -12.96 16.59
N GLY A 793 -40.87 -12.19 17.34
CA GLY A 793 -41.99 -12.72 18.15
C GLY A 793 -41.55 -13.52 19.37
N GLU A 794 -40.28 -13.49 19.71
CA GLU A 794 -39.68 -14.26 20.81
C GLU A 794 -38.92 -13.36 21.78
N PRO A 795 -38.95 -13.62 23.07
CA PRO A 795 -38.09 -12.90 24.01
C PRO A 795 -36.62 -13.14 23.64
N SER A 796 -35.84 -12.09 23.62
CA SER A 796 -34.45 -12.15 23.23
C SER A 796 -33.61 -13.02 24.19
N PRO A 797 -33.15 -14.20 23.82
CA PRO A 797 -32.28 -15.02 24.62
C PRO A 797 -30.82 -14.62 24.43
N LEU A 798 -30.42 -13.51 25.04
CA LEU A 798 -29.02 -13.05 25.02
C LEU A 798 -28.22 -13.82 26.09
N GLY A 799 -28.08 -15.12 25.91
CA GLY A 799 -27.27 -15.99 26.76
C GLY A 799 -26.47 -16.99 25.94
N ARG A 800 -25.49 -17.60 26.59
CA ARG A 800 -24.72 -18.68 25.97
C ARG A 800 -25.68 -19.84 25.72
N LEU A 801 -26.14 -20.00 24.50
CA LEU A 801 -27.04 -21.08 24.15
C LEU A 801 -26.31 -22.43 24.23
N PRO A 802 -26.94 -23.51 24.69
CA PRO A 802 -26.33 -24.83 24.71
C PRO A 802 -25.97 -25.26 23.28
N ALA A 803 -24.96 -26.14 23.18
CA ALA A 803 -24.60 -26.73 21.90
C ALA A 803 -25.82 -27.41 21.27
N PHE A 804 -25.98 -27.28 19.96
CA PHE A 804 -27.01 -27.95 19.21
C PHE A 804 -26.43 -28.53 17.91
N VAL A 805 -27.11 -29.52 17.37
CA VAL A 805 -26.73 -30.13 16.09
C VAL A 805 -27.66 -29.59 15.01
N PRO A 806 -27.17 -28.75 14.09
CA PRO A 806 -28.00 -28.24 13.01
C PRO A 806 -28.23 -29.29 11.93
N THR A 807 -29.40 -29.27 11.33
CA THR A 807 -29.75 -30.09 10.17
C THR A 807 -30.31 -29.22 9.04
N VAL A 808 -30.26 -29.67 7.82
CA VAL A 808 -30.95 -29.04 6.69
C VAL A 808 -32.45 -29.30 6.83
N ARG A 809 -33.21 -28.27 7.16
CA ARG A 809 -34.64 -28.35 7.46
C ARG A 809 -35.53 -28.24 6.21
N LEU A 810 -35.11 -27.46 5.26
CA LEU A 810 -35.80 -27.25 3.98
C LEU A 810 -34.87 -27.61 2.82
N PRO A 811 -34.63 -28.91 2.55
CA PRO A 811 -33.60 -29.34 1.59
C PRO A 811 -33.91 -28.98 0.13
N ASP A 812 -35.16 -28.69 -0.18
CA ASP A 812 -35.58 -28.28 -1.54
C ASP A 812 -35.55 -26.76 -1.76
N HIS A 813 -35.17 -25.98 -0.72
CA HIS A 813 -34.99 -24.54 -0.84
C HIS A 813 -33.74 -24.23 -1.63
N ASP A 814 -33.83 -23.33 -2.60
CA ASP A 814 -32.76 -23.00 -3.57
C ASP A 814 -31.39 -22.75 -2.93
N TRP A 815 -31.36 -22.09 -1.74
CA TRP A 815 -30.11 -21.78 -1.07
C TRP A 815 -29.35 -23.00 -0.57
N VAL A 816 -29.99 -24.12 -0.36
CA VAL A 816 -29.41 -25.30 0.31
C VAL A 816 -29.52 -26.57 -0.51
N THR A 817 -30.03 -26.53 -1.74
CA THR A 817 -30.22 -27.71 -2.61
C THR A 817 -28.94 -28.52 -2.89
N HIS A 818 -27.78 -27.88 -2.80
CA HIS A 818 -26.46 -28.51 -2.99
C HIS A 818 -25.94 -29.18 -1.72
N LEU A 819 -26.61 -29.00 -0.57
CA LEU A 819 -26.22 -29.65 0.69
C LEU A 819 -26.79 -31.11 0.74
N PRO A 820 -26.10 -32.00 1.47
CA PRO A 820 -26.59 -33.38 1.64
C PRO A 820 -27.95 -33.39 2.35
N ARG A 821 -28.90 -34.14 1.80
CA ARG A 821 -30.22 -34.33 2.43
C ARG A 821 -30.07 -35.06 3.76
N GLY A 822 -30.54 -34.47 4.84
CA GLY A 822 -30.53 -35.05 6.19
C GLY A 822 -29.15 -35.15 6.85
N GLY A 823 -28.10 -34.71 6.19
CA GLY A 823 -26.77 -34.58 6.78
C GLY A 823 -26.58 -33.28 7.55
N VAL A 824 -25.84 -33.36 8.64
CA VAL A 824 -25.26 -32.17 9.27
C VAL A 824 -24.12 -31.75 8.35
N PRO A 825 -24.12 -30.57 7.82
CA PRO A 825 -22.92 -30.07 7.15
C PRO A 825 -21.76 -30.11 8.15
N ASP A 826 -20.65 -30.76 7.84
CA ASP A 826 -19.51 -30.96 8.76
C ASP A 826 -19.00 -29.65 9.37
N TRP A 827 -19.11 -28.55 8.62
CA TRP A 827 -18.75 -27.23 9.10
C TRP A 827 -19.71 -26.67 10.16
N ALA A 828 -20.96 -27.16 10.22
CA ALA A 828 -21.96 -26.71 11.18
C ALA A 828 -21.80 -27.37 12.56
N ALA A 829 -20.99 -28.40 12.69
CA ALA A 829 -20.68 -29.09 13.94
C ALA A 829 -19.59 -28.37 14.77
N GLY A 830 -18.98 -27.32 14.25
CA GLY A 830 -17.87 -26.59 14.88
C GLY A 830 -18.29 -25.51 15.86
N LYS A 831 -17.32 -25.02 16.68
CA LYS A 831 -17.48 -23.98 17.69
C LYS A 831 -17.79 -22.57 17.15
N ALA A 832 -17.82 -22.39 15.86
CA ALA A 832 -17.95 -21.10 15.18
C ALA A 832 -19.38 -20.80 14.71
N VAL A 833 -20.37 -21.51 15.20
CA VAL A 833 -21.78 -21.36 14.81
C VAL A 833 -22.55 -20.66 15.93
N VAL A 834 -23.30 -19.61 15.59
CA VAL A 834 -24.13 -18.85 16.51
C VAL A 834 -25.61 -18.96 16.09
N PRO A 835 -26.37 -19.84 16.75
CA PRO A 835 -27.80 -19.99 16.43
C PRO A 835 -28.63 -18.87 17.05
N LEU A 836 -29.72 -18.52 16.35
CA LEU A 836 -30.76 -17.63 16.89
C LEU A 836 -32.08 -18.37 17.04
N PRO A 837 -32.91 -18.04 18.05
CA PRO A 837 -34.32 -18.40 18.03
C PRO A 837 -34.98 -17.89 16.77
N TRP A 838 -35.84 -18.71 16.18
CA TRP A 838 -36.44 -18.36 14.89
C TRP A 838 -37.87 -18.82 14.81
N SER A 839 -38.79 -17.90 14.89
CA SER A 839 -40.22 -18.16 14.69
C SER A 839 -40.77 -17.31 13.55
N GLY A 840 -41.80 -17.81 12.90
CA GLY A 840 -42.52 -17.07 11.85
C GLY A 840 -41.75 -16.79 10.59
N GLY A 841 -40.69 -17.54 10.29
CA GLY A 841 -39.88 -17.45 9.09
C GLY A 841 -39.40 -18.81 8.60
N GLU A 842 -38.64 -18.82 7.49
CA GLU A 842 -38.04 -20.04 6.96
C GLU A 842 -36.81 -20.40 7.76
N ASN A 843 -36.77 -21.56 8.37
CA ASN A 843 -35.59 -22.14 9.02
C ASN A 843 -34.98 -23.15 8.05
N LEU A 844 -33.95 -22.74 7.34
CA LEU A 844 -33.35 -23.57 6.28
C LEU A 844 -32.33 -24.56 6.85
N VAL A 845 -31.51 -24.08 7.79
CA VAL A 845 -30.55 -24.91 8.52
C VAL A 845 -30.67 -24.58 10.00
N GLY A 846 -31.01 -25.55 10.82
CA GLY A 846 -31.23 -25.28 12.24
C GLY A 846 -31.50 -26.53 13.07
N GLY A 847 -31.86 -26.34 14.31
CA GLY A 847 -32.20 -27.38 15.27
C GLY A 847 -33.70 -27.72 15.31
N GLU A 848 -34.03 -28.88 15.90
CA GLU A 848 -35.42 -29.29 16.17
C GLU A 848 -36.09 -28.40 17.23
N ASP A 849 -35.30 -27.71 18.01
CA ASP A 849 -35.75 -26.77 19.06
C ASP A 849 -36.14 -25.38 18.51
N GLY A 850 -36.26 -25.22 17.20
CA GLY A 850 -36.66 -23.98 16.56
C GLY A 850 -35.53 -22.95 16.39
N ARG A 851 -34.28 -23.26 16.77
CA ARG A 851 -33.15 -22.37 16.52
C ARG A 851 -32.70 -22.49 15.06
N THR A 852 -32.21 -21.38 14.49
CA THR A 852 -31.66 -21.35 13.12
C THR A 852 -30.23 -20.88 13.10
N ILE A 853 -29.45 -21.39 12.13
CA ILE A 853 -28.17 -20.83 11.71
C ILE A 853 -28.22 -20.34 10.28
N LEU A 854 -29.24 -20.70 9.52
CA LEU A 854 -29.58 -20.11 8.24
C LEU A 854 -31.10 -19.94 8.18
N GLY A 855 -31.54 -18.72 8.27
CA GLY A 855 -32.97 -18.41 8.24
C GLY A 855 -33.28 -17.15 7.46
N SER A 856 -34.49 -17.13 6.92
CA SER A 856 -35.05 -15.98 6.21
C SER A 856 -36.42 -15.65 6.75
N ARG A 857 -36.66 -14.37 7.07
CA ARG A 857 -37.95 -13.89 7.58
C ARG A 857 -38.39 -12.62 6.86
N LYS A 858 -39.62 -12.58 6.43
CA LYS A 858 -40.25 -11.37 5.92
C LYS A 858 -40.60 -10.43 7.07
N VAL A 859 -40.21 -9.16 6.96
CA VAL A 859 -40.48 -8.10 7.96
C VAL A 859 -41.05 -6.92 7.19
N GLY A 860 -42.34 -6.62 7.37
CA GLY A 860 -43.03 -5.63 6.53
C GLY A 860 -42.90 -5.96 5.04
N ARG A 861 -42.38 -5.02 4.25
CA ARG A 861 -42.02 -5.25 2.85
C ARG A 861 -40.61 -5.74 2.64
N GLY A 862 -39.80 -5.68 3.69
CA GLY A 862 -38.38 -6.08 3.69
C GLY A 862 -38.16 -7.52 4.14
N ARG A 863 -36.93 -7.85 4.39
CA ARG A 863 -36.50 -9.18 4.77
C ARG A 863 -35.35 -9.12 5.75
N TRP A 864 -35.36 -10.00 6.77
CA TRP A 864 -34.21 -10.27 7.60
C TRP A 864 -33.66 -11.67 7.31
N ILE A 865 -32.35 -11.76 7.08
CA ILE A 865 -31.64 -13.00 6.81
C ILE A 865 -30.57 -13.16 7.86
N HIS A 866 -30.44 -14.36 8.43
CA HIS A 866 -29.41 -14.68 9.41
C HIS A 866 -28.54 -15.84 8.91
N LEU A 867 -27.21 -15.60 8.95
CA LEU A 867 -26.20 -16.63 8.74
C LEU A 867 -25.36 -16.76 10.01
N GLY A 868 -25.63 -17.79 10.81
CA GLY A 868 -24.96 -18.00 12.11
C GLY A 868 -23.51 -18.47 12.02
N TRP A 869 -22.84 -18.31 10.91
CA TRP A 869 -21.43 -18.72 10.71
C TRP A 869 -20.64 -17.69 9.93
N SER A 870 -19.29 -17.90 9.91
CA SER A 870 -18.37 -17.18 9.03
C SER A 870 -17.88 -18.10 7.92
N VAL A 871 -18.01 -17.69 6.68
CA VAL A 871 -17.55 -18.47 5.51
C VAL A 871 -16.03 -18.67 5.58
N ALA A 872 -15.28 -17.66 5.96
CA ALA A 872 -13.83 -17.74 6.08
C ALA A 872 -13.35 -18.58 7.27
N ALA A 873 -14.16 -18.73 8.33
CA ALA A 873 -13.80 -19.53 9.50
C ALA A 873 -13.76 -21.05 9.19
N SER A 874 -14.33 -21.49 8.08
CA SER A 874 -14.25 -22.90 7.63
C SER A 874 -12.89 -23.25 7.01
N LEU A 875 -12.06 -22.24 6.75
CA LEU A 875 -10.70 -22.46 6.29
C LEU A 875 -9.80 -22.87 7.46
N PRO A 876 -8.97 -23.92 7.32
CA PRO A 876 -8.04 -24.31 8.36
C PRO A 876 -7.11 -23.16 8.74
N ALA A 877 -6.99 -22.86 10.04
CA ALA A 877 -6.14 -21.81 10.55
C ALA A 877 -4.69 -21.97 10.06
N GLY A 878 -4.15 -20.96 9.44
CA GLY A 878 -2.74 -20.89 9.02
C GLY A 878 -2.39 -21.69 7.75
N ARG A 879 -3.36 -22.22 7.03
CA ARG A 879 -3.12 -22.91 5.76
C ARG A 879 -3.91 -22.23 4.64
N LEU A 880 -3.20 -21.63 3.72
CA LEU A 880 -3.71 -21.22 2.40
C LEU A 880 -3.90 -22.43 1.45
N VAL A 881 -3.63 -23.62 1.92
CA VAL A 881 -3.80 -24.89 1.17
C VAL A 881 -4.77 -25.77 1.97
N SER A 882 -5.89 -25.98 1.37
CA SER A 882 -6.95 -26.84 1.86
C SER A 882 -6.62 -28.32 1.73
N THR A 883 -7.10 -29.10 2.66
CA THR A 883 -7.49 -30.47 2.38
C THR A 883 -8.72 -30.45 1.46
N VAL A 884 -8.91 -31.46 0.63
CA VAL A 884 -10.08 -31.60 -0.27
C VAL A 884 -11.40 -31.40 0.49
N GLU A 885 -11.47 -31.85 1.74
CA GLU A 885 -12.63 -31.72 2.64
C GLU A 885 -12.88 -30.25 3.05
N GLY A 886 -11.84 -29.49 3.36
CA GLY A 886 -11.97 -28.06 3.69
C GLY A 886 -12.39 -27.21 2.49
N GLU A 887 -12.01 -27.61 1.28
CA GLU A 887 -12.44 -26.96 0.03
C GLU A 887 -13.92 -27.16 -0.23
N THR A 888 -14.39 -28.36 -0.06
CA THR A 888 -15.81 -28.69 -0.27
C THR A 888 -16.72 -27.93 0.70
N ALA A 889 -16.33 -27.87 1.98
CA ALA A 889 -17.08 -27.15 2.98
C ALA A 889 -17.12 -25.65 2.72
N TYR A 890 -16.00 -25.07 2.36
CA TYR A 890 -15.91 -23.65 2.01
C TYR A 890 -16.72 -23.31 0.77
N GLU A 891 -16.64 -24.10 -0.28
CA GLU A 891 -17.38 -23.91 -1.51
C GLU A 891 -18.89 -23.96 -1.26
N ALA A 892 -19.35 -24.93 -0.49
CA ALA A 892 -20.76 -25.05 -0.13
C ALA A 892 -21.28 -23.82 0.62
N GLN A 893 -20.50 -23.27 1.55
CA GLN A 893 -20.88 -22.07 2.29
C GLN A 893 -20.87 -20.83 1.40
N TYR A 894 -19.90 -20.71 0.53
CA TYR A 894 -19.83 -19.60 -0.41
C TYR A 894 -21.00 -19.63 -1.41
N GLN A 895 -21.39 -20.79 -1.89
CA GLN A 895 -22.59 -20.95 -2.72
C GLN A 895 -23.86 -20.50 -2.00
N ILE A 896 -24.00 -20.80 -0.72
CA ILE A 896 -25.12 -20.25 0.08
C ILE A 896 -25.06 -18.72 0.08
N MET A 897 -23.89 -18.15 0.34
CA MET A 897 -23.71 -16.70 0.36
C MET A 897 -24.08 -16.06 -0.99
N GLU A 898 -23.61 -16.61 -2.11
CA GLU A 898 -23.95 -16.11 -3.45
C GLU A 898 -25.46 -16.18 -3.75
N LYS A 899 -26.10 -17.25 -3.35
CA LYS A 899 -27.56 -17.41 -3.53
C LYS A 899 -28.34 -16.45 -2.64
N VAL A 900 -27.90 -16.26 -1.40
CA VAL A 900 -28.47 -15.25 -0.49
C VAL A 900 -28.32 -13.85 -1.09
N VAL A 901 -27.14 -13.49 -1.58
CA VAL A 901 -26.90 -12.21 -2.25
C VAL A 901 -27.79 -12.05 -3.49
N GLY A 902 -27.94 -13.11 -4.30
CA GLY A 902 -28.84 -13.14 -5.45
C GLY A 902 -30.31 -12.89 -5.08
N SER A 903 -30.73 -13.26 -3.88
CA SER A 903 -32.09 -12.98 -3.38
C SER A 903 -32.27 -11.54 -2.84
N VAL A 904 -31.20 -10.87 -2.51
CA VAL A 904 -31.15 -9.49 -2.00
C VAL A 904 -31.12 -8.47 -3.13
N LEU A 905 -30.42 -8.81 -4.18
CA LEU A 905 -30.19 -7.97 -5.35
C LEU A 905 -30.87 -8.65 -6.56
N PRO A 906 -31.77 -7.97 -7.24
CA PRO A 906 -32.49 -8.54 -8.38
C PRO A 906 -31.58 -8.92 -9.55
#